data_7881612d60166daaeacabcd23e1a106a
#
_entry.id   7881612d60166daaeacabcd23e1a106a
#
_cell.length_a   1.000
_cell.length_b   1.000
_cell.length_c   1.000
_cell.angle_alpha   90.00
_cell.angle_beta   90.00
_cell.angle_gamma   90.00
#
_symmetry.space_group_name_H-M   'P 1'
#
loop_
_entity.id
_entity.type
_entity.pdbx_description
1 polymer ?
#
loop_
_entity_poly.entity_id
_entity_poly.type
_entity_poly.pdbx_seq_one_letter_code
_entity_poly.pdbx_strand_id
1 'polypeptide(L)'
;NVQQTQHNYHISQCPTSLTADLPWKAWLPLLNAHGFKGDQIQHSPDGQIIQPIQDINNKTPRSEYPSSIPADLVSTLRNIKRAVYAIPISHRRASAYSSDVKNNRTGKLLCAQSKEWKESFAFKMQHEDIVKSGVVIHGCGGSGKSQALQNFLRTLGDNNDCCTVVVPTVELRNDWVNKLCKLPMEHIKTFEKAMIQPGFPVVIFDDYTKLPPGYIEAYLFHHANTELFILTGDSRQSVYHESNNEAYIASLDEAVAYYSNYCGFYLNATHRNVRSLANKLGVYSEKEGHLKITFASNALQKCKVPILVPSQMKKNAMQDIGHKAMTYAGCQGLTAPRVQILLDNHTQHCSDRVLYTCLSRAVDSIHFINTGPNNSEFWDKLEATPYLKAFIDTYRDEKTEMLNSKPADDSPVEPEAPATHFPVSNGNNLEKLASTLPEKFAREIYDKHHGYSNTIQTENPIVQLFQHQQAKDETLFWATIEARLSITTPDANLREFTLKKDVGDILFFNYHSAMCLPADPVDFEPRTWEICAAEVKNTYLAKPMANLINAASRQSPDFEPNKISLFLKSQWVKKVEKLGAIKSKPGQTIAAFMQQTVMLYGTMARYLRKMRQRFQPKHIFINCETTTDDLNNFVLNGWNFNRTAQTNDFTAFDQSQDGAMLQFEVMKAKFFNIPADVIEGYINIKLNAKIFLGTLSIMRLSGEGPTFDANTECSIAYTATRYHLSSAVKQVYAGDDMALDGVVMEKPSFKKLQSKLKLTSKTLFPKQVKGDYAEFCGWTFTPGGIIKNPLKMHASIMLQEAIGNLHTAARSYAIDMKHSYQMGDKLHEYLTPDEAEQHF
;
A
#
# COMPACT_ATOMS: atom_id res chain seq x y z
N ASN A 1 0.63 33.43 15.59
CA ASN A 1 1.41 33.31 14.39
C ASN A 1 1.06 34.43 13.41
N VAL A 2 2.00 35.38 13.21
CA VAL A 2 1.77 36.62 12.45
C VAL A 2 1.44 36.35 10.98
N GLN A 3 2.06 35.35 10.37
CA GLN A 3 1.77 35.00 8.98
C GLN A 3 0.36 34.46 8.81
N GLN A 4 -0.08 33.60 9.71
CA GLN A 4 -1.46 33.15 9.69
C GLN A 4 -2.46 34.26 9.89
N THR A 5 -2.10 35.24 10.73
CA THR A 5 -2.94 36.41 10.96
C THR A 5 -3.02 37.32 9.73
N GLN A 6 -1.97 37.40 8.92
CA GLN A 6 -1.98 38.18 7.67
C GLN A 6 -2.83 37.53 6.57
N HIS A 7 -2.93 36.22 6.58
CA HIS A 7 -3.77 35.50 5.60
C HIS A 7 -5.20 35.29 6.04
N ASN A 8 -5.46 35.57 7.20
CA ASN A 8 -6.13 35.82 8.06
C ASN A 8 -7.46 35.63 8.26
N TYR A 9 -7.98 34.59 7.80
CA TYR A 9 -9.18 33.92 8.08
C TYR A 9 -8.94 32.81 9.04
N HIS A 10 -8.24 33.23 10.10
CA HIS A 10 -7.70 32.29 11.04
C HIS A 10 -8.83 31.69 11.85
N ILE A 11 -8.84 30.44 12.07
CA ILE A 11 -9.77 29.74 12.97
C ILE A 11 -9.74 30.36 14.38
N SER A 12 -8.59 30.85 14.82
CA SER A 12 -8.45 31.52 16.09
C SER A 12 -9.25 32.82 16.20
N GLN A 13 -9.73 33.36 15.10
CA GLN A 13 -10.66 34.51 15.12
C GLN A 13 -12.10 34.07 15.39
N CYS A 14 -12.42 32.82 15.14
CA CYS A 14 -13.67 32.22 15.55
C CYS A 14 -13.56 31.67 16.97
N PRO A 15 -14.59 31.81 17.81
CA PRO A 15 -14.60 31.17 19.11
C PRO A 15 -14.41 29.67 19.00
N THR A 16 -13.44 29.13 19.72
CA THR A 16 -13.22 27.67 19.74
C THR A 16 -14.39 26.88 20.31
N SER A 17 -15.28 27.57 21.05
CA SER A 17 -16.52 26.99 21.56
C SER A 17 -17.58 26.75 20.48
N LEU A 18 -17.37 27.23 19.26
CA LEU A 18 -18.24 26.93 18.12
C LEU A 18 -18.04 25.51 17.55
N THR A 19 -17.81 24.57 18.40
CA THR A 19 -17.73 23.14 18.03
C THR A 19 -19.06 22.42 18.18
N ALA A 20 -20.07 23.07 18.80
CA ALA A 20 -21.40 22.51 18.93
C ALA A 20 -22.15 22.51 17.58
N ASP A 21 -22.94 21.46 17.37
CA ASP A 21 -23.76 21.33 16.18
C ASP A 21 -25.03 22.19 16.25
N LEU A 22 -24.88 23.48 16.11
CA LEU A 22 -25.92 24.48 16.24
C LEU A 22 -26.19 25.21 14.93
N PRO A 23 -27.45 25.64 14.66
CA PRO A 23 -27.75 26.58 13.59
C PRO A 23 -26.99 27.89 13.77
N TRP A 24 -26.64 28.55 12.66
CA TRP A 24 -25.80 29.77 12.73
C TRP A 24 -26.40 30.87 13.59
N LYS A 25 -27.72 31.02 13.62
CA LYS A 25 -28.40 32.01 14.46
C LYS A 25 -28.12 31.80 15.96
N ALA A 26 -27.95 30.56 16.39
CA ALA A 26 -27.60 30.25 17.76
C ALA A 26 -26.15 30.63 18.09
N TRP A 27 -25.30 30.83 17.09
CA TRP A 27 -23.90 31.24 17.26
C TRP A 27 -23.76 32.74 17.48
N LEU A 28 -24.74 33.56 17.13
CA LEU A 28 -24.67 35.02 17.28
C LEU A 28 -24.32 35.46 18.71
N PRO A 29 -24.92 34.91 19.79
CA PRO A 29 -24.52 35.28 21.13
C PRO A 29 -23.08 34.95 21.47
N LEU A 30 -22.58 33.79 20.97
CA LEU A 30 -21.20 33.37 21.17
C LEU A 30 -20.24 34.28 20.40
N LEU A 31 -20.57 34.60 19.16
CA LEU A 31 -19.77 35.52 18.34
C LEU A 31 -19.72 36.91 18.96
N ASN A 32 -20.82 37.43 19.45
CA ASN A 32 -20.89 38.71 20.15
C ASN A 32 -20.03 38.70 21.44
N ALA A 33 -20.06 37.60 22.20
CA ALA A 33 -19.24 37.42 23.40
C ALA A 33 -17.74 37.45 23.10
N HIS A 34 -17.34 37.05 21.89
CA HIS A 34 -15.95 37.11 21.43
C HIS A 34 -15.59 38.39 20.66
N GLY A 35 -16.44 39.37 20.67
CA GLY A 35 -16.17 40.68 20.06
C GLY A 35 -16.60 40.82 18.60
N PHE A 36 -17.27 39.85 18.02
CA PHE A 36 -17.86 39.98 16.69
C PHE A 36 -19.24 40.63 16.83
N LYS A 37 -19.35 41.89 16.39
CA LYS A 37 -20.65 42.56 16.39
C LYS A 37 -21.52 42.05 15.25
N GLY A 38 -22.83 42.05 15.43
CA GLY A 38 -23.77 41.56 14.45
C GLY A 38 -23.68 42.27 13.10
N ASP A 39 -23.27 43.49 13.05
CA ASP A 39 -23.02 44.29 11.83
C ASP A 39 -21.74 43.87 11.10
N GLN A 40 -20.82 43.22 11.79
CA GLN A 40 -19.57 42.69 11.23
C GLN A 40 -19.75 41.28 10.63
N ILE A 41 -20.86 40.61 10.94
CA ILE A 41 -21.17 39.29 10.44
C ILE A 41 -22.11 39.47 9.26
N GLN A 42 -21.58 39.29 8.06
CA GLN A 42 -22.36 39.38 6.84
C GLN A 42 -22.87 38.01 6.42
N HIS A 43 -24.06 37.98 5.86
CA HIS A 43 -24.65 36.76 5.31
C HIS A 43 -24.82 36.94 3.82
N SER A 44 -24.52 35.88 3.08
CA SER A 44 -24.94 35.78 1.68
C SER A 44 -26.45 35.56 1.59
N PRO A 45 -27.08 35.77 0.42
CA PRO A 45 -28.52 35.56 0.25
C PRO A 45 -29.01 34.16 0.62
N ASP A 46 -28.13 33.14 0.55
CA ASP A 46 -28.39 31.76 0.90
C ASP A 46 -28.07 31.42 2.37
N GLY A 47 -27.77 32.40 3.19
CA GLY A 47 -27.53 32.22 4.63
C GLY A 47 -26.13 31.90 5.05
N GLN A 48 -25.16 31.93 4.13
CA GLN A 48 -23.73 31.71 4.48
C GLN A 48 -23.17 32.88 5.26
N ILE A 49 -22.32 32.57 6.23
CA ILE A 49 -21.61 33.59 6.99
C ILE A 49 -20.40 34.06 6.20
N ILE A 50 -20.31 35.35 5.97
CA ILE A 50 -19.16 36.01 5.38
C ILE A 50 -18.39 36.68 6.51
N GLN A 51 -17.24 36.15 6.83
CA GLN A 51 -16.40 36.65 7.91
C GLN A 51 -15.49 37.79 7.41
N PRO A 52 -15.45 38.95 8.08
CA PRO A 52 -14.56 40.02 7.66
C PRO A 52 -13.10 39.65 7.90
N ILE A 53 -12.23 40.20 7.08
CA ILE A 53 -10.78 40.16 7.29
C ILE A 53 -10.39 41.22 8.29
N GLN A 54 -9.67 40.85 9.33
CA GLN A 54 -9.13 41.83 10.29
C GLN A 54 -7.82 42.42 9.78
N ASP A 55 -7.72 43.73 9.78
CA ASP A 55 -6.52 44.53 9.57
C ASP A 55 -5.71 44.27 8.29
N ILE A 56 -6.29 43.60 7.30
CA ILE A 56 -5.58 43.24 6.10
C ILE A 56 -5.79 44.25 5.00
N ASN A 57 -6.97 44.78 4.93
CA ASN A 57 -7.34 45.53 3.78
C ASN A 57 -7.31 47.04 4.01
N ASN A 58 -6.10 47.58 3.89
CA ASN A 58 -5.91 49.03 3.82
C ASN A 58 -6.11 49.58 2.42
N LYS A 59 -6.49 48.75 1.47
CA LYS A 59 -6.57 49.14 0.07
C LYS A 59 -7.92 49.77 -0.21
N THR A 60 -7.89 50.78 -1.03
CA THR A 60 -9.13 51.46 -1.49
C THR A 60 -9.62 50.76 -2.75
N PRO A 61 -10.87 50.26 -2.76
CA PRO A 61 -11.45 49.73 -3.99
C PRO A 61 -11.62 50.78 -5.08
N ARG A 62 -11.59 50.36 -6.32
CA ARG A 62 -12.01 51.21 -7.43
C ARG A 62 -13.53 51.40 -7.38
N SER A 63 -14.00 52.58 -7.74
CA SER A 63 -15.41 52.86 -7.80
C SER A 63 -16.13 52.16 -8.95
N GLU A 64 -15.40 51.83 -10.01
CA GLU A 64 -15.98 51.27 -11.23
C GLU A 64 -15.12 50.14 -11.80
N TYR A 65 -15.78 49.20 -12.44
CA TYR A 65 -15.15 48.16 -13.25
C TYR A 65 -14.70 48.74 -14.59
N PRO A 66 -13.74 48.10 -15.29
CA PRO A 66 -13.37 48.48 -16.64
C PRO A 66 -14.58 48.44 -17.58
N SER A 67 -14.69 49.43 -18.46
CA SER A 67 -15.88 49.60 -19.36
C SER A 67 -16.05 48.47 -20.35
N SER A 68 -15.00 47.74 -20.65
CA SER A 68 -15.01 46.59 -21.54
C SER A 68 -15.57 45.29 -20.96
N ILE A 69 -15.79 45.26 -19.63
CA ILE A 69 -16.33 44.09 -18.95
C ILE A 69 -17.83 43.98 -19.17
N PRO A 70 -18.37 42.78 -19.48
CA PRO A 70 -19.80 42.60 -19.62
C PRO A 70 -20.57 43.05 -18.38
N ALA A 71 -21.69 43.79 -18.62
CA ALA A 71 -22.54 44.31 -17.55
C ALA A 71 -23.08 43.20 -16.65
N ASP A 72 -23.35 42.02 -17.20
CA ASP A 72 -23.81 40.84 -16.45
C ASP A 72 -22.78 40.31 -15.49
N LEU A 73 -21.51 40.34 -15.88
CA LEU A 73 -20.40 39.94 -14.98
C LEU A 73 -20.24 40.95 -13.86
N VAL A 74 -20.28 42.21 -14.17
CA VAL A 74 -20.22 43.28 -13.15
C VAL A 74 -21.36 43.14 -12.15
N SER A 75 -22.56 42.89 -12.65
CA SER A 75 -23.74 42.64 -11.84
C SER A 75 -23.55 41.42 -10.92
N THR A 76 -23.01 40.33 -11.45
CA THR A 76 -22.72 39.12 -10.70
C THR A 76 -21.74 39.41 -9.55
N LEU A 77 -20.64 40.12 -9.84
CA LEU A 77 -19.64 40.45 -8.84
C LEU A 77 -20.18 41.41 -7.77
N ARG A 78 -21.01 42.34 -8.14
CA ARG A 78 -21.69 43.24 -7.19
C ARG A 78 -22.69 42.51 -6.30
N ASN A 79 -23.43 41.54 -6.87
CA ASN A 79 -24.38 40.74 -6.11
C ASN A 79 -23.71 39.88 -5.02
N ILE A 80 -22.50 39.43 -5.26
CA ILE A 80 -21.70 38.72 -4.25
C ILE A 80 -20.86 39.65 -3.37
N LYS A 81 -21.09 40.94 -3.48
CA LYS A 81 -20.44 42.01 -2.68
C LYS A 81 -18.91 41.98 -2.80
N ARG A 82 -18.39 41.76 -3.99
CA ARG A 82 -16.97 41.83 -4.26
C ARG A 82 -16.58 43.13 -4.93
N ALA A 83 -15.55 43.77 -4.38
CA ALA A 83 -15.02 45.00 -4.91
C ALA A 83 -13.87 44.73 -5.89
N VAL A 84 -13.74 45.61 -6.87
CA VAL A 84 -12.62 45.61 -7.79
C VAL A 84 -11.51 46.56 -7.25
N TYR A 85 -10.28 46.11 -7.36
CA TYR A 85 -9.12 46.89 -6.92
C TYR A 85 -8.16 47.12 -8.09
N ALA A 86 -7.43 48.24 -8.03
CA ALA A 86 -6.26 48.44 -8.88
C ALA A 86 -5.11 47.71 -8.25
N ILE A 87 -4.70 46.59 -8.79
CA ILE A 87 -3.69 45.74 -8.22
C ILE A 87 -2.37 45.90 -8.97
N PRO A 88 -1.31 46.35 -8.30
CA PRO A 88 0.03 46.35 -8.89
C PRO A 88 0.50 44.93 -9.16
N ILE A 89 0.94 44.69 -10.39
CA ILE A 89 1.47 43.39 -10.79
C ILE A 89 2.99 43.51 -10.81
N SER A 90 3.63 42.79 -9.87
CA SER A 90 5.07 42.86 -9.64
C SER A 90 5.87 42.31 -10.80
N HIS A 91 6.65 43.17 -11.43
CA HIS A 91 7.63 42.77 -12.44
C HIS A 91 8.66 41.77 -11.87
N ARG A 92 9.10 42.01 -10.64
CA ARG A 92 10.07 41.14 -9.96
C ARG A 92 9.55 39.69 -9.87
N ARG A 93 8.32 39.53 -9.46
CA ARG A 93 7.72 38.19 -9.33
C ARG A 93 7.56 37.52 -10.67
N ALA A 94 7.06 38.25 -11.67
CA ALA A 94 6.92 37.76 -13.05
C ALA A 94 8.28 37.34 -13.63
N SER A 95 9.31 38.15 -13.46
CA SER A 95 10.65 37.86 -13.94
C SER A 95 11.28 36.67 -13.24
N ALA A 96 11.09 36.56 -11.94
CA ALA A 96 11.61 35.41 -11.17
C ALA A 96 10.97 34.10 -11.64
N TYR A 97 9.67 34.07 -11.84
CA TYR A 97 8.99 32.90 -12.38
C TYR A 97 9.44 32.56 -13.79
N SER A 98 9.54 33.56 -14.66
CA SER A 98 10.01 33.39 -16.04
C SER A 98 11.45 32.84 -16.08
N SER A 99 12.33 33.34 -15.22
CA SER A 99 13.69 32.83 -15.08
C SER A 99 13.71 31.38 -14.61
N ASP A 100 12.89 31.04 -13.64
CA ASP A 100 12.79 29.68 -13.13
C ASP A 100 12.31 28.68 -14.23
N VAL A 101 11.38 29.09 -15.06
CA VAL A 101 10.93 28.28 -16.21
C VAL A 101 12.06 28.08 -17.22
N LYS A 102 12.73 29.15 -17.58
CA LYS A 102 13.85 29.10 -18.55
C LYS A 102 15.00 28.20 -18.08
N ASN A 103 15.25 28.18 -16.78
CA ASN A 103 16.33 27.41 -16.17
C ASN A 103 15.90 26.03 -15.66
N ASN A 104 14.72 25.55 -16.03
CA ASN A 104 14.14 24.28 -15.58
C ASN A 104 14.02 24.14 -14.06
N ARG A 105 13.79 25.22 -13.37
CA ARG A 105 13.66 25.25 -11.89
C ARG A 105 12.23 25.13 -11.39
N THR A 106 11.27 25.23 -12.28
CA THR A 106 9.88 24.88 -11.99
C THR A 106 9.67 23.40 -12.24
N GLY A 107 8.72 22.81 -11.58
CA GLY A 107 8.46 21.41 -11.65
C GLY A 107 8.29 20.84 -13.05
N LYS A 108 7.78 19.65 -13.10
CA LYS A 108 7.70 18.89 -14.33
C LYS A 108 6.76 19.54 -15.34
N LEU A 109 7.32 20.27 -16.30
CA LEU A 109 6.55 20.77 -17.43
C LEU A 109 6.08 19.61 -18.30
N LEU A 110 4.94 19.78 -18.95
CA LEU A 110 4.49 18.82 -19.96
C LEU A 110 5.51 18.78 -21.09
N CYS A 111 6.16 17.60 -21.27
CA CYS A 111 7.28 17.44 -22.21
C CYS A 111 6.98 17.96 -23.62
N ALA A 112 5.74 17.78 -24.09
CA ALA A 112 5.31 18.24 -25.42
C ALA A 112 5.24 19.76 -25.56
N GLN A 113 5.17 20.51 -24.46
CA GLN A 113 4.97 21.95 -24.45
C GLN A 113 6.15 22.73 -23.86
N SER A 114 7.18 22.03 -23.38
CA SER A 114 8.29 22.70 -22.68
C SER A 114 9.03 23.72 -23.55
N LYS A 115 9.18 23.44 -24.85
CA LYS A 115 9.81 24.37 -25.81
C LYS A 115 8.95 25.61 -26.02
N GLU A 116 7.66 25.43 -26.25
CA GLU A 116 6.69 26.50 -26.45
C GLU A 116 6.58 27.37 -25.21
N TRP A 117 6.63 26.76 -24.04
CA TRP A 117 6.65 27.46 -22.77
C TRP A 117 7.87 28.38 -22.64
N LYS A 118 9.04 27.86 -22.90
CA LYS A 118 10.29 28.62 -22.84
C LYS A 118 10.32 29.75 -23.88
N GLU A 119 9.80 29.49 -25.06
CA GLU A 119 9.71 30.51 -26.13
C GLU A 119 8.70 31.61 -25.73
N SER A 120 7.59 31.29 -25.08
CA SER A 120 6.63 32.29 -24.64
C SER A 120 7.22 33.29 -23.66
N PHE A 121 8.14 32.88 -22.82
CA PHE A 121 8.85 33.76 -21.89
C PHE A 121 10.05 34.52 -22.52
N ALA A 122 10.40 34.22 -23.76
CA ALA A 122 11.39 34.99 -24.47
C ALA A 122 10.86 36.36 -24.94
N PHE A 123 9.52 36.55 -24.83
CA PHE A 123 8.89 37.82 -25.20
C PHE A 123 8.94 38.83 -24.08
N LYS A 124 9.47 39.95 -24.35
CA LYS A 124 9.31 41.34 -23.88
C LYS A 124 8.45 41.54 -22.64
N MET A 125 8.88 41.07 -21.52
CA MET A 125 8.35 41.65 -20.30
C MET A 125 8.81 43.09 -20.21
N GLN A 126 7.85 43.99 -20.00
CA GLN A 126 8.16 45.37 -19.64
C GLN A 126 8.95 45.37 -18.35
N HIS A 127 9.88 46.30 -18.20
CA HIS A 127 10.75 46.34 -17.04
C HIS A 127 10.16 47.03 -15.81
N GLU A 128 8.88 47.40 -15.87
CA GLU A 128 8.16 48.13 -14.81
C GLU A 128 6.90 47.38 -14.41
N ASP A 129 6.47 47.63 -13.18
CA ASP A 129 5.22 47.07 -12.69
C ASP A 129 4.06 47.66 -13.49
N ILE A 130 3.05 46.81 -13.74
CA ILE A 130 1.80 47.22 -14.35
C ILE A 130 0.68 47.19 -13.33
N VAL A 131 -0.43 47.85 -13.62
CA VAL A 131 -1.61 47.84 -12.79
C VAL A 131 -2.76 47.20 -13.56
N LYS A 132 -3.40 46.20 -12.95
CA LYS A 132 -4.57 45.55 -13.53
C LYS A 132 -5.74 45.61 -12.54
N SER A 133 -6.94 45.64 -13.07
CA SER A 133 -8.14 45.49 -12.26
C SER A 133 -8.28 44.02 -11.80
N GLY A 134 -8.46 43.82 -10.51
CA GLY A 134 -8.56 42.49 -9.95
C GLY A 134 -9.63 42.36 -8.88
N VAL A 135 -10.20 41.19 -8.78
CA VAL A 135 -11.16 40.78 -7.75
C VAL A 135 -10.66 39.51 -7.10
N VAL A 136 -10.61 39.49 -5.79
CA VAL A 136 -10.14 38.34 -5.02
C VAL A 136 -11.28 37.79 -4.16
N ILE A 137 -11.57 36.50 -4.34
CA ILE A 137 -12.66 35.83 -3.63
C ILE A 137 -12.08 34.67 -2.85
N HIS A 138 -12.14 34.77 -1.52
CA HIS A 138 -11.70 33.69 -0.64
C HIS A 138 -12.88 32.99 0.03
N GLY A 139 -12.82 31.71 0.16
CA GLY A 139 -13.81 30.92 0.85
C GLY A 139 -13.41 29.47 1.02
N CYS A 140 -14.03 28.82 2.00
CA CYS A 140 -13.75 27.40 2.26
C CYS A 140 -14.27 26.52 1.10
N GLY A 141 -13.80 25.28 1.08
CA GLY A 141 -14.27 24.29 0.10
C GLY A 141 -15.77 24.06 0.22
N GLY A 142 -16.49 24.16 -0.92
CA GLY A 142 -17.93 24.04 -0.94
C GLY A 142 -18.68 25.30 -0.53
N SER A 143 -18.00 26.43 -0.39
CA SER A 143 -18.64 27.71 -0.03
C SER A 143 -19.40 28.38 -1.15
N GLY A 144 -19.27 27.88 -2.38
CA GLY A 144 -19.88 28.51 -3.55
C GLY A 144 -19.09 29.69 -4.09
N LYS A 145 -17.81 29.85 -3.72
CA LYS A 145 -16.97 30.95 -4.19
C LYS A 145 -16.85 31.07 -5.70
N SER A 146 -16.96 29.94 -6.41
CA SER A 146 -16.92 29.90 -7.88
C SER A 146 -18.31 29.75 -8.52
N GLN A 147 -19.33 29.52 -7.71
CA GLN A 147 -20.67 29.19 -8.20
C GLN A 147 -21.29 30.32 -9.02
N ALA A 148 -21.16 31.54 -8.56
CA ALA A 148 -21.69 32.73 -9.25
C ALA A 148 -20.99 32.92 -10.61
N LEU A 149 -19.68 32.71 -10.66
CA LEU A 149 -18.92 32.79 -11.90
C LEU A 149 -19.27 31.67 -12.87
N GLN A 150 -19.48 30.47 -12.37
CA GLN A 150 -19.93 29.35 -13.18
C GLN A 150 -21.34 29.60 -13.75
N ASN A 151 -22.24 30.14 -12.97
CA ASN A 151 -23.56 30.50 -13.42
C ASN A 151 -23.51 31.56 -14.53
N PHE A 152 -22.64 32.55 -14.36
CA PHE A 152 -22.42 33.57 -15.38
C PHE A 152 -21.88 32.94 -16.68
N LEU A 153 -20.92 32.06 -16.61
CA LEU A 153 -20.34 31.39 -17.77
C LEU A 153 -21.36 30.51 -18.48
N ARG A 154 -22.27 29.88 -17.75
CA ARG A 154 -23.37 29.13 -18.36
C ARG A 154 -24.33 30.01 -19.18
N THR A 155 -24.50 31.24 -18.78
CA THR A 155 -25.34 32.17 -19.54
C THR A 155 -24.72 32.59 -20.85
N LEU A 156 -23.39 32.55 -20.97
CA LEU A 156 -22.67 32.88 -22.21
C LEU A 156 -22.76 31.77 -23.26
N GLY A 157 -22.88 30.52 -22.86
CA GLY A 157 -22.94 29.39 -23.80
C GLY A 157 -21.76 29.34 -24.76
N ASP A 158 -22.01 29.07 -26.03
CA ASP A 158 -21.01 29.00 -27.10
C ASP A 158 -20.40 30.35 -27.48
N ASN A 159 -21.00 31.46 -27.03
CA ASN A 159 -20.58 32.84 -27.36
C ASN A 159 -19.65 33.44 -26.30
N ASN A 160 -18.85 32.60 -25.67
CA ASN A 160 -17.90 33.05 -24.66
C ASN A 160 -16.65 33.65 -25.30
N ASP A 161 -16.70 34.93 -25.67
CA ASP A 161 -15.54 35.73 -26.11
C ASP A 161 -14.90 36.53 -24.99
N CYS A 162 -15.29 36.28 -23.75
CA CYS A 162 -15.02 37.15 -22.62
C CYS A 162 -14.04 36.53 -21.61
N CYS A 163 -14.18 35.27 -21.28
CA CYS A 163 -13.53 34.68 -20.12
C CYS A 163 -12.63 33.48 -20.46
N THR A 164 -11.43 33.48 -19.88
CA THR A 164 -10.59 32.29 -19.76
C THR A 164 -10.60 31.81 -18.31
N VAL A 165 -10.71 30.52 -18.11
CA VAL A 165 -10.57 29.92 -16.76
C VAL A 165 -9.25 29.16 -16.71
N VAL A 166 -8.43 29.48 -15.73
CA VAL A 166 -7.12 28.86 -15.50
C VAL A 166 -7.16 28.09 -14.19
N VAL A 167 -6.79 26.84 -14.24
CA VAL A 167 -6.80 25.96 -13.09
C VAL A 167 -5.43 25.29 -12.89
N PRO A 168 -5.04 24.95 -11.65
CA PRO A 168 -3.72 24.39 -11.39
C PRO A 168 -3.56 22.90 -11.75
N THR A 169 -4.66 22.15 -11.88
CA THR A 169 -4.61 20.71 -12.16
C THR A 169 -5.59 20.29 -13.24
N VAL A 170 -5.31 19.15 -13.87
CA VAL A 170 -6.20 18.54 -14.86
C VAL A 170 -7.52 18.09 -14.24
N GLU A 171 -7.49 17.63 -13.01
CA GLU A 171 -8.68 17.19 -12.27
C GLU A 171 -9.65 18.36 -12.06
N LEU A 172 -9.15 19.52 -11.68
CA LEU A 172 -9.96 20.74 -11.54
C LEU A 172 -10.50 21.21 -12.88
N ARG A 173 -9.69 21.11 -13.93
CA ARG A 173 -10.16 21.41 -15.29
C ARG A 173 -11.32 20.52 -15.69
N ASN A 174 -11.22 19.23 -15.46
CA ASN A 174 -12.29 18.29 -15.78
C ASN A 174 -13.55 18.57 -14.95
N ASP A 175 -13.40 18.95 -13.70
CA ASP A 175 -14.50 19.34 -12.83
C ASP A 175 -15.25 20.57 -13.38
N TRP A 176 -14.51 21.58 -13.80
CA TRP A 176 -15.10 22.77 -14.43
C TRP A 176 -15.80 22.44 -15.75
N VAL A 177 -15.19 21.61 -16.58
CA VAL A 177 -15.77 21.16 -17.85
C VAL A 177 -17.09 20.42 -17.59
N ASN A 178 -17.13 19.55 -16.60
CA ASN A 178 -18.35 18.81 -16.25
C ASN A 178 -19.46 19.70 -15.71
N LYS A 179 -19.10 20.73 -14.96
CA LYS A 179 -20.07 21.71 -14.44
C LYS A 179 -20.60 22.66 -15.51
N LEU A 180 -19.85 22.85 -16.58
CA LEU A 180 -20.14 23.79 -17.66
C LEU A 180 -20.37 23.04 -18.98
N CYS A 181 -21.21 22.04 -18.98
CA CYS A 181 -21.42 21.06 -20.07
C CYS A 181 -21.65 21.63 -21.51
N LYS A 182 -21.85 22.93 -21.67
CA LYS A 182 -22.12 23.55 -22.97
C LYS A 182 -21.05 24.55 -23.41
N LEU A 183 -20.00 24.76 -22.59
CA LEU A 183 -18.92 25.67 -22.98
C LEU A 183 -17.84 24.96 -23.78
N PRO A 184 -17.25 25.65 -24.78
CA PRO A 184 -16.07 25.08 -25.44
C PRO A 184 -14.98 24.75 -24.42
N MET A 185 -14.49 23.53 -24.46
CA MET A 185 -13.39 23.05 -23.56
C MET A 185 -12.13 23.91 -23.67
N GLU A 186 -12.00 24.68 -24.77
CA GLU A 186 -10.85 25.54 -25.06
C GLU A 186 -10.74 26.75 -24.15
N HIS A 187 -11.78 27.12 -23.44
CA HIS A 187 -11.79 28.27 -22.52
C HIS A 187 -11.35 27.89 -21.11
N ILE A 188 -11.35 26.60 -20.78
CA ILE A 188 -10.95 26.11 -19.48
C ILE A 188 -9.62 25.39 -19.65
N LYS A 189 -8.55 25.95 -19.12
CA LYS A 189 -7.19 25.54 -19.39
C LYS A 189 -6.43 25.28 -18.10
N THR A 190 -5.53 24.29 -18.15
CA THR A 190 -4.51 24.20 -17.10
C THR A 190 -3.57 25.41 -17.20
N PHE A 191 -2.92 25.74 -16.11
CA PHE A 191 -2.03 26.91 -16.07
C PHE A 191 -0.90 26.85 -17.09
N GLU A 192 -0.44 25.66 -17.44
CA GLU A 192 0.60 25.48 -18.44
C GLU A 192 0.10 25.82 -19.85
N LYS A 193 -1.08 25.31 -20.22
CA LYS A 193 -1.68 25.63 -21.52
C LYS A 193 -2.10 27.08 -21.63
N ALA A 194 -2.63 27.65 -20.56
CA ALA A 194 -3.08 29.03 -20.54
C ALA A 194 -1.96 30.02 -20.85
N MET A 195 -0.74 29.71 -20.46
CA MET A 195 0.42 30.59 -20.71
C MET A 195 0.76 30.67 -22.19
N ILE A 196 0.70 29.56 -22.91
CA ILE A 196 1.09 29.48 -24.33
C ILE A 196 -0.02 29.78 -25.32
N GLN A 197 -1.26 29.82 -24.88
CA GLN A 197 -2.43 30.08 -25.71
C GLN A 197 -2.93 31.52 -25.51
N PRO A 198 -3.61 32.12 -26.52
CA PRO A 198 -4.23 33.44 -26.37
C PRO A 198 -5.25 33.44 -25.22
N GLY A 199 -5.29 34.53 -24.46
CA GLY A 199 -6.25 34.75 -23.40
C GLY A 199 -7.34 35.77 -23.78
N PHE A 200 -8.44 35.72 -23.05
CA PHE A 200 -9.56 36.66 -23.22
C PHE A 200 -9.43 37.87 -22.26
N PRO A 201 -10.21 38.93 -22.42
CA PRO A 201 -10.13 40.09 -21.57
C PRO A 201 -10.36 39.85 -20.08
N VAL A 202 -11.12 38.83 -19.73
CA VAL A 202 -11.32 38.41 -18.36
C VAL A 202 -10.65 37.04 -18.14
N VAL A 203 -9.86 36.90 -17.10
CA VAL A 203 -9.26 35.65 -16.69
C VAL A 203 -9.65 35.30 -15.26
N ILE A 204 -10.08 34.07 -15.06
CA ILE A 204 -10.45 33.53 -13.75
C ILE A 204 -9.42 32.49 -13.37
N PHE A 205 -8.68 32.75 -12.29
CA PHE A 205 -7.77 31.78 -11.72
C PHE A 205 -8.48 31.07 -10.57
N ASP A 206 -8.91 29.85 -10.83
CA ASP A 206 -9.55 29.03 -9.78
C ASP A 206 -8.49 28.26 -8.98
N ASP A 207 -8.69 28.16 -7.65
CA ASP A 207 -7.67 27.63 -6.75
C ASP A 207 -6.28 28.27 -6.95
N TYR A 208 -6.25 29.56 -7.07
CA TYR A 208 -5.03 30.31 -7.41
C TYR A 208 -3.91 30.10 -6.37
N THR A 209 -4.25 29.73 -5.15
CA THR A 209 -3.30 29.43 -4.10
C THR A 209 -2.39 28.25 -4.43
N LYS A 210 -2.84 27.39 -5.32
CA LYS A 210 -2.10 26.23 -5.82
C LYS A 210 -1.27 26.52 -7.07
N LEU A 211 -1.35 27.74 -7.61
CA LEU A 211 -0.50 28.13 -8.72
C LEU A 211 0.92 28.47 -8.24
N PRO A 212 1.93 28.23 -9.09
CA PRO A 212 3.30 28.58 -8.71
C PRO A 212 3.44 30.07 -8.38
N PRO A 213 4.25 30.45 -7.38
CA PRO A 213 4.49 31.84 -7.08
C PRO A 213 5.06 32.59 -8.28
N GLY A 214 4.46 33.71 -8.63
CA GLY A 214 4.87 34.52 -9.78
C GLY A 214 4.17 34.16 -11.10
N TYR A 215 3.43 33.05 -11.13
CA TYR A 215 2.70 32.65 -12.34
C TYR A 215 1.64 33.66 -12.77
N ILE A 216 0.83 34.15 -11.83
CA ILE A 216 -0.25 35.10 -12.14
C ILE A 216 0.32 36.37 -12.72
N GLU A 217 1.39 36.85 -12.14
CA GLU A 217 2.10 38.05 -12.63
C GLU A 217 2.67 37.83 -14.03
N ALA A 218 3.35 36.71 -14.23
CA ALA A 218 3.89 36.37 -15.55
C ALA A 218 2.77 36.22 -16.61
N TYR A 219 1.66 35.62 -16.26
CA TYR A 219 0.50 35.50 -17.14
C TYR A 219 -0.03 36.88 -17.53
N LEU A 220 -0.18 37.79 -16.60
CA LEU A 220 -0.73 39.12 -16.86
C LEU A 220 0.24 40.00 -17.67
N PHE A 221 1.53 39.81 -17.51
CA PHE A 221 2.54 40.47 -18.38
C PHE A 221 2.51 39.89 -19.81
N HIS A 222 2.36 38.58 -19.92
CA HIS A 222 2.35 37.91 -21.20
C HIS A 222 1.05 38.17 -21.97
N HIS A 223 -0.09 38.20 -21.30
CA HIS A 223 -1.39 38.46 -21.85
C HIS A 223 -1.82 39.93 -21.59
N ALA A 224 -1.19 40.84 -22.32
CA ALA A 224 -1.39 42.26 -22.11
C ALA A 224 -2.84 42.77 -22.35
N ASN A 225 -3.62 41.98 -23.09
CA ASN A 225 -5.04 42.28 -23.36
C ASN A 225 -5.99 41.99 -22.19
N THR A 226 -5.51 41.46 -21.10
CA THR A 226 -6.33 41.19 -19.91
C THR A 226 -6.77 42.51 -19.27
N GLU A 227 -8.06 42.65 -19.12
CA GLU A 227 -8.69 43.83 -18.51
C GLU A 227 -9.05 43.62 -17.05
N LEU A 228 -9.48 42.42 -16.71
CA LEU A 228 -9.86 42.03 -15.37
C LEU A 228 -9.36 40.61 -15.07
N PHE A 229 -8.77 40.42 -13.91
CA PHE A 229 -8.47 39.09 -13.41
C PHE A 229 -9.25 38.84 -12.11
N ILE A 230 -9.73 37.60 -11.96
CA ILE A 230 -10.52 37.16 -10.82
C ILE A 230 -9.79 36.00 -10.19
N LEU A 231 -9.47 36.08 -8.91
CA LEU A 231 -8.82 35.03 -8.13
C LEU A 231 -9.86 34.41 -7.22
N THR A 232 -10.02 33.09 -7.31
CA THR A 232 -10.85 32.34 -6.38
C THR A 232 -10.00 31.27 -5.70
N GLY A 233 -10.15 31.13 -4.41
CA GLY A 233 -9.37 30.16 -3.66
C GLY A 233 -9.71 30.14 -2.19
N ASP A 234 -9.06 29.22 -1.49
CA ASP A 234 -9.18 29.09 -0.04
C ASP A 234 -7.82 29.38 0.59
N SER A 235 -7.73 30.52 1.29
CA SER A 235 -6.50 30.90 2.00
C SER A 235 -6.11 29.95 3.13
N ARG A 236 -7.00 29.07 3.56
CA ARG A 236 -6.78 28.09 4.62
C ARG A 236 -6.34 26.72 4.10
N GLN A 237 -6.52 26.47 2.80
CA GLN A 237 -6.09 25.21 2.19
C GLN A 237 -4.62 25.25 1.76
N SER A 238 -4.14 24.11 1.26
CA SER A 238 -2.74 24.00 0.85
C SER A 238 -2.39 24.93 -0.29
N VAL A 239 -1.14 25.33 -0.32
CA VAL A 239 -0.55 26.19 -1.34
C VAL A 239 0.33 25.39 -2.29
N TYR A 240 0.84 26.02 -3.33
CA TYR A 240 1.74 25.38 -4.26
C TYR A 240 2.94 24.75 -3.56
N HIS A 241 3.23 23.52 -3.90
CA HIS A 241 4.41 22.80 -3.42
C HIS A 241 5.12 22.15 -4.61
N GLU A 242 6.41 22.43 -4.73
CA GLU A 242 7.27 21.84 -5.74
C GLU A 242 8.16 20.77 -5.11
N SER A 243 7.94 19.52 -5.47
CA SER A 243 8.67 18.40 -4.87
C SER A 243 10.13 18.29 -5.31
N ASN A 244 10.48 18.89 -6.46
CA ASN A 244 11.79 18.68 -7.05
C ASN A 244 12.79 19.84 -6.85
N ASN A 245 12.32 21.04 -6.50
CA ASN A 245 13.15 22.24 -6.44
C ASN A 245 12.75 23.20 -5.31
N GLU A 246 12.63 22.74 -4.11
CA GLU A 246 12.20 23.52 -2.95
C GLU A 246 13.01 24.82 -2.73
N ALA A 247 14.30 24.79 -3.05
CA ALA A 247 15.19 25.90 -2.79
C ALA A 247 14.94 27.13 -3.68
N TYR A 248 14.35 26.98 -4.84
CA TYR A 248 14.20 28.07 -5.81
C TYR A 248 12.88 28.82 -5.70
N ILE A 249 11.83 28.13 -5.31
CA ILE A 249 10.49 28.72 -5.14
C ILE A 249 10.37 29.41 -3.80
N ALA A 250 11.13 28.98 -2.79
CA ALA A 250 11.16 29.56 -1.47
C ALA A 250 11.59 31.04 -1.45
N SER A 251 12.19 31.58 -2.50
CA SER A 251 12.58 32.99 -2.59
C SER A 251 11.42 33.95 -2.85
N LEU A 252 10.27 33.46 -3.29
CA LEU A 252 9.08 34.24 -3.56
C LEU A 252 7.98 33.93 -2.54
N ASP A 253 7.33 35.00 -2.09
CA ASP A 253 6.11 34.82 -1.30
C ASP A 253 5.04 34.14 -2.13
N GLU A 254 4.22 33.33 -1.49
CA GLU A 254 3.09 32.68 -2.14
C GLU A 254 2.06 33.71 -2.61
N ALA A 255 1.33 33.34 -3.69
CA ALA A 255 0.31 34.21 -4.26
C ALA A 255 -0.73 34.64 -3.24
N VAL A 256 -1.13 33.76 -2.35
CA VAL A 256 -2.12 34.07 -1.30
C VAL A 256 -1.64 35.17 -0.37
N ALA A 257 -0.36 35.19 -0.03
CA ALA A 257 0.21 36.23 0.82
C ALA A 257 0.12 37.61 0.19
N TYR A 258 0.37 37.70 -1.10
CA TYR A 258 0.32 38.95 -1.84
C TYR A 258 -1.11 39.41 -2.09
N TYR A 259 -1.99 38.55 -2.58
CA TYR A 259 -3.34 38.96 -3.00
C TYR A 259 -4.37 38.99 -1.86
N SER A 260 -4.08 38.41 -0.72
CA SER A 260 -4.97 38.51 0.46
C SER A 260 -5.24 39.96 0.86
N ASN A 261 -4.30 40.87 0.58
CA ASN A 261 -4.45 42.30 0.86
C ASN A 261 -5.61 42.96 0.08
N TYR A 262 -6.09 42.31 -0.96
CA TYR A 262 -7.17 42.81 -1.83
C TYR A 262 -8.48 42.03 -1.65
N CYS A 263 -8.57 41.22 -0.60
CA CYS A 263 -9.77 40.48 -0.26
C CYS A 263 -10.30 40.92 1.11
N GLY A 264 -11.52 41.48 1.13
CA GLY A 264 -12.14 41.95 2.36
C GLY A 264 -12.92 40.92 3.16
N PHE A 265 -13.27 39.79 2.55
CA PHE A 265 -14.18 38.83 3.15
C PHE A 265 -13.78 37.40 2.84
N TYR A 266 -13.97 36.53 3.84
CA TYR A 266 -13.83 35.09 3.66
C TYR A 266 -15.18 34.41 3.82
N LEU A 267 -15.57 33.58 2.85
CA LEU A 267 -16.79 32.79 2.93
C LEU A 267 -16.54 31.57 3.83
N ASN A 268 -16.90 31.71 5.10
CA ASN A 268 -16.66 30.68 6.11
C ASN A 268 -17.86 29.75 6.32
N ALA A 269 -18.52 29.40 5.24
CA ALA A 269 -19.65 28.49 5.28
C ALA A 269 -19.56 27.50 4.12
N THR A 270 -19.87 26.23 4.39
CA THR A 270 -19.79 25.18 3.37
C THR A 270 -21.14 24.53 3.16
N HIS A 271 -21.43 24.20 1.90
CA HIS A 271 -22.57 23.37 1.51
C HIS A 271 -22.20 21.90 1.32
N ARG A 272 -20.93 21.58 1.45
CA ARG A 272 -20.42 20.25 1.17
C ARG A 272 -20.40 19.36 2.41
N ASN A 273 -19.74 19.82 3.47
CA ASN A 273 -19.54 19.06 4.69
C ASN A 273 -20.78 19.11 5.58
N VAL A 274 -21.08 18.02 6.27
CA VAL A 274 -22.12 18.02 7.30
C VAL A 274 -21.70 18.90 8.47
N ARG A 275 -22.68 19.40 9.23
CA ARG A 275 -22.47 20.38 10.30
C ARG A 275 -21.42 19.93 11.32
N SER A 276 -21.46 18.68 11.78
CA SER A 276 -20.52 18.17 12.76
C SER A 276 -19.08 18.11 12.26
N LEU A 277 -18.88 17.80 10.99
CA LEU A 277 -17.55 17.84 10.39
C LEU A 277 -17.05 19.29 10.21
N ALA A 278 -17.91 20.16 9.70
CA ALA A 278 -17.56 21.58 9.52
C ALA A 278 -17.18 22.24 10.84
N ASN A 279 -17.92 21.96 11.92
CA ASN A 279 -17.61 22.50 13.25
C ASN A 279 -16.21 22.11 13.74
N LYS A 280 -15.78 20.86 13.46
CA LYS A 280 -14.42 20.42 13.83
C LYS A 280 -13.33 21.19 13.08
N LEU A 281 -13.66 21.74 11.92
CA LEU A 281 -12.74 22.51 11.09
C LEU A 281 -12.87 24.01 11.28
N GLY A 282 -13.78 24.47 12.16
CA GLY A 282 -14.05 25.88 12.36
C GLY A 282 -14.77 26.53 11.19
N VAL A 283 -15.58 25.78 10.47
CA VAL A 283 -16.39 26.23 9.33
C VAL A 283 -17.86 26.05 9.67
N TYR A 284 -18.70 26.95 9.19
CA TYR A 284 -20.13 26.87 9.36
C TYR A 284 -20.76 25.96 8.30
N SER A 285 -21.74 25.15 8.70
CA SER A 285 -22.56 24.37 7.78
C SER A 285 -23.97 24.18 8.35
N GLU A 286 -24.96 24.32 7.49
CA GLU A 286 -26.35 23.99 7.80
C GLU A 286 -26.74 22.59 7.28
N LYS A 287 -25.83 21.91 6.59
CA LYS A 287 -26.11 20.59 6.04
C LYS A 287 -26.29 19.58 7.14
N GLU A 288 -27.48 18.99 7.20
CA GLU A 288 -27.77 17.95 8.14
C GLU A 288 -27.18 16.61 7.68
N GLY A 289 -26.85 15.77 8.64
CA GLY A 289 -26.25 14.48 8.43
C GLY A 289 -25.43 14.08 9.65
N HIS A 290 -25.17 12.79 9.76
CA HIS A 290 -24.37 12.26 10.86
C HIS A 290 -22.94 12.01 10.38
N LEU A 291 -21.97 12.63 11.04
CA LEU A 291 -20.55 12.37 10.79
C LEU A 291 -20.19 10.99 11.32
N LYS A 292 -19.76 10.12 10.42
CA LYS A 292 -19.26 8.81 10.76
C LYS A 292 -17.74 8.80 10.68
N ILE A 293 -17.10 8.54 11.82
CA ILE A 293 -15.65 8.38 11.90
C ILE A 293 -15.34 6.96 12.34
N THR A 294 -14.44 6.32 11.62
CA THR A 294 -13.96 4.98 11.94
C THR A 294 -12.44 4.98 11.96
N PHE A 295 -11.87 4.10 12.81
CA PHE A 295 -10.43 3.91 12.91
C PHE A 295 -10.13 2.43 12.68
N ALA A 296 -9.12 2.14 11.88
CA ALA A 296 -8.69 0.77 11.63
C ALA A 296 -7.23 0.71 11.19
N SER A 297 -6.68 -0.48 11.19
CA SER A 297 -5.36 -0.74 10.60
C SER A 297 -5.47 -1.07 9.11
N ASN A 298 -6.65 -1.38 8.62
CA ASN A 298 -6.90 -1.82 7.25
C ASN A 298 -7.67 -0.78 6.47
N ALA A 299 -7.37 -0.68 5.16
CA ALA A 299 -8.17 0.10 4.24
C ALA A 299 -9.55 -0.53 4.03
N LEU A 300 -10.51 0.29 3.64
CA LEU A 300 -11.77 -0.21 3.10
C LEU A 300 -11.48 -0.92 1.77
N GLN A 301 -12.04 -2.10 1.60
CA GLN A 301 -11.78 -2.92 0.40
C GLN A 301 -12.40 -2.34 -0.88
N LYS A 302 -13.18 -1.30 -0.77
CA LYS A 302 -13.78 -0.61 -1.91
C LYS A 302 -12.79 0.37 -2.52
N CYS A 303 -12.16 -0.02 -3.63
CA CYS A 303 -11.20 0.82 -4.36
C CYS A 303 -11.77 2.16 -4.85
N LYS A 304 -13.06 2.36 -4.79
CA LYS A 304 -13.73 3.61 -5.17
C LYS A 304 -13.67 4.70 -4.11
N VAL A 305 -13.36 4.34 -2.88
CA VAL A 305 -13.23 5.32 -1.79
C VAL A 305 -11.82 5.91 -1.85
N PRO A 306 -11.67 7.23 -2.04
CA PRO A 306 -10.35 7.84 -2.13
C PRO A 306 -9.54 7.65 -0.86
N ILE A 307 -8.24 7.42 -1.01
CA ILE A 307 -7.27 7.36 0.10
C ILE A 307 -6.38 8.60 0.03
N LEU A 308 -6.32 9.33 1.13
CA LEU A 308 -5.47 10.51 1.25
C LEU A 308 -4.23 10.13 2.06
N VAL A 309 -3.06 10.37 1.50
CA VAL A 309 -1.77 9.95 2.04
C VAL A 309 -0.82 11.13 2.21
N PRO A 310 0.12 11.08 3.18
CA PRO A 310 0.96 12.24 3.47
C PRO A 310 2.13 12.45 2.51
N SER A 311 2.44 11.50 1.61
CA SER A 311 3.58 11.63 0.70
C SER A 311 3.28 11.12 -0.70
N GLN A 312 4.03 11.65 -1.67
CA GLN A 312 3.92 11.24 -3.08
C GLN A 312 4.30 9.76 -3.28
N MET A 313 5.28 9.29 -2.54
CA MET A 313 5.71 7.89 -2.61
C MET A 313 4.59 6.94 -2.19
N LYS A 314 3.91 7.26 -1.10
CA LYS A 314 2.76 6.47 -0.63
C LYS A 314 1.58 6.54 -1.58
N LYS A 315 1.37 7.70 -2.21
CA LYS A 315 0.35 7.85 -3.26
C LYS A 315 0.62 6.89 -4.41
N ASN A 316 1.82 6.87 -4.93
CA ASN A 316 2.19 6.00 -6.05
C ASN A 316 1.97 4.52 -5.68
N ALA A 317 2.35 4.15 -4.48
CA ALA A 317 2.15 2.81 -3.97
C ALA A 317 0.70 2.39 -3.90
N MET A 318 -0.15 3.25 -3.38
CA MET A 318 -1.57 2.98 -3.27
C MET A 318 -2.25 2.91 -4.63
N GLN A 319 -1.83 3.74 -5.58
CA GLN A 319 -2.32 3.68 -6.95
C GLN A 319 -1.95 2.38 -7.65
N ASP A 320 -0.75 1.88 -7.43
CA ASP A 320 -0.29 0.61 -8.01
C ASP A 320 -1.10 -0.59 -7.50
N ILE A 321 -1.60 -0.51 -6.28
CA ILE A 321 -2.49 -1.52 -5.71
C ILE A 321 -3.92 -1.39 -6.27
N GLY A 322 -4.24 -0.27 -6.90
CA GLY A 322 -5.54 0.01 -7.48
C GLY A 322 -6.45 0.89 -6.62
N HIS A 323 -5.94 1.49 -5.56
CA HIS A 323 -6.68 2.51 -4.83
C HIS A 323 -6.64 3.84 -5.56
N LYS A 324 -7.70 4.60 -5.45
CA LYS A 324 -7.71 5.99 -5.85
C LYS A 324 -7.01 6.82 -4.77
N ALA A 325 -5.72 7.02 -4.94
CA ALA A 325 -4.90 7.69 -3.94
C ALA A 325 -4.54 9.12 -4.36
N MET A 326 -4.50 10.00 -3.37
CA MET A 326 -4.05 11.39 -3.52
C MET A 326 -3.23 11.77 -2.29
N THR A 327 -2.31 12.70 -2.46
CA THR A 327 -1.62 13.28 -1.29
C THR A 327 -2.57 14.18 -0.52
N TYR A 328 -2.26 14.45 0.74
CA TYR A 328 -3.03 15.39 1.54
C TYR A 328 -3.14 16.77 0.86
N ALA A 329 -2.05 17.24 0.29
CA ALA A 329 -2.03 18.50 -0.43
C ALA A 329 -2.69 18.42 -1.81
N GLY A 330 -2.52 17.30 -2.48
CA GLY A 330 -3.02 17.09 -3.84
C GLY A 330 -4.51 16.77 -3.94
N CYS A 331 -5.20 16.58 -2.83
CA CYS A 331 -6.62 16.27 -2.82
C CYS A 331 -7.52 17.51 -2.88
N GLN A 332 -6.95 18.68 -2.99
CA GLN A 332 -7.69 19.91 -3.09
C GLN A 332 -8.64 19.87 -4.31
N GLY A 333 -9.87 20.25 -4.11
CA GLY A 333 -10.91 20.13 -5.13
C GLY A 333 -11.69 18.81 -5.12
N LEU A 334 -11.18 17.78 -4.46
CA LEU A 334 -11.91 16.52 -4.30
C LEU A 334 -13.13 16.72 -3.40
N THR A 335 -14.25 16.18 -3.80
CA THR A 335 -15.42 16.03 -2.96
C THR A 335 -15.90 14.60 -3.06
N ALA A 336 -15.96 13.91 -1.92
CA ALA A 336 -16.38 12.52 -1.86
C ALA A 336 -17.26 12.30 -0.62
N PRO A 337 -18.30 11.49 -0.72
CA PRO A 337 -19.14 11.15 0.44
C PRO A 337 -18.30 10.56 1.59
N ARG A 338 -17.35 9.70 1.22
CA ARG A 338 -16.46 9.02 2.14
C ARG A 338 -15.03 9.19 1.68
N VAL A 339 -14.10 9.39 2.62
CA VAL A 339 -12.66 9.38 2.35
C VAL A 339 -11.94 8.51 3.37
N GLN A 340 -10.82 7.99 2.96
CA GLN A 340 -9.88 7.30 3.85
C GLN A 340 -8.67 8.19 4.06
N ILE A 341 -8.27 8.39 5.30
CA ILE A 341 -7.10 9.21 5.64
C ILE A 341 -6.08 8.33 6.34
N LEU A 342 -4.92 8.22 5.73
CA LEU A 342 -3.83 7.42 6.25
C LEU A 342 -3.04 8.24 7.26
N LEU A 343 -2.88 7.69 8.47
CA LEU A 343 -2.12 8.32 9.56
C LEU A 343 -0.80 7.57 9.76
N ASP A 344 0.29 8.31 9.76
CA ASP A 344 1.62 7.77 10.03
C ASP A 344 2.50 8.79 10.78
N ASN A 345 3.78 8.47 10.93
CA ASN A 345 4.72 9.37 11.58
C ASN A 345 4.94 10.70 10.86
N HIS A 346 4.63 10.79 9.58
CA HIS A 346 4.75 12.03 8.81
C HIS A 346 3.54 12.94 8.99
N THR A 347 2.41 12.39 9.39
CA THR A 347 1.17 13.18 9.58
C THR A 347 1.37 14.30 10.61
N GLN A 348 2.10 14.04 11.68
CA GLN A 348 2.38 15.03 12.71
C GLN A 348 3.21 16.23 12.23
N HIS A 349 3.95 16.07 11.14
CA HIS A 349 4.80 17.12 10.56
C HIS A 349 4.10 17.92 9.48
N CYS A 350 2.86 17.57 9.14
CA CYS A 350 2.09 18.29 8.14
C CYS A 350 1.65 19.67 8.68
N SER A 351 1.62 20.65 7.79
CA SER A 351 1.17 21.99 8.14
C SER A 351 -0.35 22.03 8.35
N ASP A 352 -0.80 23.05 9.05
CA ASP A 352 -2.22 23.31 9.29
C ASP A 352 -3.03 23.32 7.98
N ARG A 353 -2.49 23.97 6.95
CA ARG A 353 -3.14 24.08 5.65
C ARG A 353 -3.34 22.72 4.98
N VAL A 354 -2.32 21.89 5.04
CA VAL A 354 -2.36 20.55 4.44
C VAL A 354 -3.37 19.65 5.17
N LEU A 355 -3.37 19.70 6.49
CA LEU A 355 -4.32 18.92 7.29
C LEU A 355 -5.76 19.41 7.12
N TYR A 356 -5.95 20.70 7.11
CA TYR A 356 -7.26 21.28 6.83
C TYR A 356 -7.78 20.83 5.46
N THR A 357 -6.92 20.85 4.45
CA THR A 357 -7.27 20.43 3.11
C THR A 357 -7.74 18.97 3.09
N CYS A 358 -6.99 18.05 3.70
CA CYS A 358 -7.36 16.63 3.66
C CYS A 358 -8.61 16.32 4.52
N LEU A 359 -8.74 16.92 5.69
CA LEU A 359 -9.87 16.68 6.60
C LEU A 359 -11.19 17.24 6.08
N SER A 360 -11.15 18.22 5.20
CA SER A 360 -12.32 18.87 4.64
C SER A 360 -12.89 18.20 3.39
N ARG A 361 -12.31 17.13 2.91
CA ARG A 361 -12.70 16.51 1.63
C ARG A 361 -13.96 15.65 1.71
N ALA A 362 -14.22 15.04 2.86
CA ALA A 362 -15.38 14.19 3.05
C ALA A 362 -16.67 14.98 3.21
N VAL A 363 -17.76 14.42 2.73
CA VAL A 363 -19.09 14.97 3.02
C VAL A 363 -19.51 14.62 4.44
N ASP A 364 -19.51 13.34 4.79
CA ASP A 364 -20.07 12.85 6.04
C ASP A 364 -19.32 11.66 6.67
N SER A 365 -18.31 11.12 6.03
CA SER A 365 -17.62 9.91 6.54
C SER A 365 -16.12 9.94 6.30
N ILE A 366 -15.36 9.71 7.37
CA ILE A 366 -13.90 9.61 7.33
C ILE A 366 -13.49 8.30 7.97
N HIS A 367 -12.70 7.53 7.23
CA HIS A 367 -12.08 6.32 7.74
C HIS A 367 -10.58 6.57 7.93
N PHE A 368 -10.14 6.64 9.19
CA PHE A 368 -8.73 6.79 9.52
C PHE A 368 -8.03 5.44 9.52
N ILE A 369 -6.88 5.38 8.88
CA ILE A 369 -6.06 4.17 8.81
C ILE A 369 -4.76 4.42 9.55
N ASN A 370 -4.54 3.70 10.64
CA ASN A 370 -3.29 3.78 11.39
C ASN A 370 -2.23 2.89 10.75
N THR A 371 -1.13 3.50 10.34
CA THR A 371 0.05 2.80 9.82
C THR A 371 1.30 3.07 10.65
N GLY A 372 1.18 3.90 11.66
CA GLY A 372 2.26 4.19 12.58
C GLY A 372 2.37 3.18 13.71
N PRO A 373 3.36 3.35 14.59
CA PRO A 373 3.48 2.51 15.77
C PRO A 373 2.25 2.70 16.68
N ASN A 374 1.71 1.58 17.15
CA ASN A 374 0.49 1.59 17.94
C ASN A 374 0.82 1.76 19.43
N ASN A 375 1.28 2.94 19.80
CA ASN A 375 1.66 3.29 21.17
C ASN A 375 1.13 4.67 21.58
N SER A 376 1.18 4.96 22.87
CA SER A 376 0.69 6.23 23.40
C SER A 376 1.45 7.43 22.85
N GLU A 377 2.75 7.31 22.65
CA GLU A 377 3.58 8.41 22.12
C GLU A 377 3.10 8.84 20.73
N PHE A 378 2.83 7.89 19.86
CA PHE A 378 2.29 8.17 18.52
C PHE A 378 0.94 8.90 18.59
N TRP A 379 0.05 8.42 19.44
CA TRP A 379 -1.27 9.02 19.60
C TRP A 379 -1.21 10.42 20.22
N ASP A 380 -0.32 10.64 21.18
CA ASP A 380 -0.10 11.96 21.78
C ASP A 380 0.41 12.95 20.75
N LYS A 381 1.32 12.52 19.86
CA LYS A 381 1.79 13.35 18.76
C LYS A 381 0.70 13.69 17.76
N LEU A 382 -0.18 12.74 17.45
CA LEU A 382 -1.33 12.99 16.58
C LEU A 382 -2.33 13.96 17.23
N GLU A 383 -2.59 13.81 18.52
CA GLU A 383 -3.46 14.74 19.25
C GLU A 383 -2.90 16.15 19.29
N ALA A 384 -1.59 16.30 19.35
CA ALA A 384 -0.93 17.60 19.28
C ALA A 384 -0.91 18.19 17.86
N THR A 385 -1.23 17.40 16.86
CA THR A 385 -1.25 17.85 15.46
C THR A 385 -2.49 18.72 15.21
N PRO A 386 -2.34 19.86 14.53
CA PRO A 386 -3.45 20.76 14.27
C PRO A 386 -4.65 20.06 13.62
N TYR A 387 -5.83 20.40 14.04
CA TYR A 387 -7.12 19.84 13.65
C TYR A 387 -7.38 18.41 14.08
N LEU A 388 -6.38 17.52 14.16
CA LEU A 388 -6.60 16.11 14.45
C LEU A 388 -7.13 15.85 15.85
N LYS A 389 -6.80 16.69 16.82
CA LYS A 389 -7.31 16.58 18.18
C LYS A 389 -8.84 16.48 18.23
N ALA A 390 -9.52 17.34 17.49
CA ALA A 390 -10.97 17.38 17.44
C ALA A 390 -11.61 16.07 16.93
N PHE A 391 -10.89 15.34 16.11
CA PHE A 391 -11.33 14.03 15.61
C PHE A 391 -11.00 12.89 16.56
N ILE A 392 -9.82 12.90 17.13
CA ILE A 392 -9.31 11.82 17.99
C ILE A 392 -9.99 11.85 19.35
N ASP A 393 -10.12 13.01 19.99
CA ASP A 393 -10.71 13.12 21.33
C ASP A 393 -12.18 12.74 21.35
N THR A 394 -12.92 13.01 20.27
CA THR A 394 -14.35 12.66 20.18
C THR A 394 -14.58 11.14 20.17
N TYR A 395 -13.60 10.38 19.69
CA TYR A 395 -13.68 8.94 19.51
C TYR A 395 -12.63 8.21 20.36
N ARG A 396 -12.58 8.54 21.64
CA ARG A 396 -11.54 8.03 22.55
C ARG A 396 -11.57 6.53 22.73
N ASP A 397 -12.76 5.93 22.71
CA ASP A 397 -12.91 4.48 22.86
C ASP A 397 -12.33 3.75 21.64
N GLU A 398 -12.57 4.22 20.44
CA GLU A 398 -11.98 3.71 19.22
C GLU A 398 -10.46 3.86 19.20
N LYS A 399 -9.95 5.00 19.68
CA LYS A 399 -8.53 5.21 19.87
C LYS A 399 -7.91 4.17 20.80
N THR A 400 -8.59 3.86 21.90
CA THR A 400 -8.14 2.83 22.85
C THR A 400 -8.10 1.46 22.21
N GLU A 401 -9.11 1.07 21.47
CA GLU A 401 -9.13 -0.17 20.70
C GLU A 401 -7.98 -0.21 19.70
N MET A 402 -7.74 0.88 19.00
CA MET A 402 -6.64 0.99 18.05
C MET A 402 -5.28 0.84 18.71
N LEU A 403 -5.08 1.42 19.89
CA LEU A 403 -3.84 1.26 20.67
C LEU A 403 -3.60 -0.19 21.09
N ASN A 404 -4.67 -0.94 21.34
CA ASN A 404 -4.62 -2.34 21.75
C ASN A 404 -4.57 -3.30 20.52
N SER A 405 -4.90 -2.82 19.33
CA SER A 405 -4.80 -3.62 18.13
C SER A 405 -3.35 -3.83 17.73
N LYS A 406 -3.02 -5.01 17.22
CA LYS A 406 -1.67 -5.26 16.71
C LYS A 406 -1.44 -4.41 15.45
N PRO A 407 -0.28 -3.73 15.33
CA PRO A 407 0.06 -3.12 14.05
C PRO A 407 0.11 -4.20 13.01
N ALA A 408 -0.54 -3.93 11.92
CA ALA A 408 -0.55 -4.84 10.82
C ALA A 408 0.63 -4.53 9.92
N ASP A 409 1.79 -4.95 10.32
CA ASP A 409 2.98 -4.83 9.50
C ASP A 409 3.54 -6.23 9.19
N ASP A 410 4.42 -6.31 8.19
CA ASP A 410 5.13 -7.53 7.84
C ASP A 410 6.19 -7.88 8.88
N SER A 411 6.50 -6.95 9.78
CA SER A 411 7.35 -7.22 10.91
C SER A 411 6.53 -7.96 11.95
N PRO A 412 6.86 -9.21 12.27
CA PRO A 412 6.17 -9.93 13.33
C PRO A 412 6.29 -9.15 14.62
N VAL A 413 5.19 -8.98 15.31
CA VAL A 413 5.19 -8.38 16.64
C VAL A 413 6.00 -9.28 17.54
N GLU A 414 7.07 -8.76 18.10
CA GLU A 414 7.86 -9.49 19.06
C GLU A 414 7.00 -9.79 20.29
N PRO A 415 7.05 -11.03 20.80
CA PRO A 415 6.43 -11.31 22.09
C PRO A 415 7.03 -10.40 23.16
N GLU A 416 6.20 -9.81 23.98
CA GLU A 416 6.63 -8.94 25.08
C GLU A 416 7.40 -9.67 26.19
N ALA A 417 7.47 -10.98 26.11
CA ALA A 417 8.21 -11.78 27.08
C ALA A 417 9.68 -11.40 27.04
N PRO A 418 10.29 -10.98 28.18
CA PRO A 418 11.70 -10.63 28.20
C PRO A 418 12.55 -11.85 27.86
N ALA A 419 13.39 -11.68 26.89
CA ALA A 419 14.35 -12.69 26.54
C ALA A 419 15.44 -12.76 27.61
N THR A 420 15.66 -13.94 28.18
CA THR A 420 16.61 -14.14 29.29
C THR A 420 17.88 -14.82 28.90
N HIS A 421 17.98 -15.33 27.70
CA HIS A 421 19.15 -16.09 27.23
C HIS A 421 19.76 -15.41 26.02
N PHE A 422 21.08 -15.58 25.92
CA PHE A 422 21.81 -15.07 24.77
C PHE A 422 21.47 -15.88 23.51
N PRO A 423 21.55 -15.26 22.32
CA PRO A 423 21.42 -15.98 21.07
C PRO A 423 22.35 -17.19 21.01
N VAL A 424 21.81 -18.34 20.61
CA VAL A 424 22.58 -19.59 20.52
C VAL A 424 23.27 -19.73 19.16
N SER A 425 23.03 -18.83 18.24
CA SER A 425 23.59 -18.83 16.88
C SER A 425 25.13 -18.65 16.97
N ASN A 426 25.88 -19.46 16.23
CA ASN A 426 27.31 -19.35 16.17
C ASN A 426 27.75 -18.27 15.18
N GLY A 427 28.33 -17.17 15.69
CA GLY A 427 28.67 -16.00 14.91
C GLY A 427 30.09 -15.92 14.36
N ASN A 428 30.97 -16.91 14.66
CA ASN A 428 32.38 -16.77 14.35
C ASN A 428 32.71 -16.58 12.85
N ASN A 429 32.01 -17.28 11.97
CA ASN A 429 32.17 -17.11 10.52
C ASN A 429 31.42 -15.89 9.98
N LEU A 430 30.45 -15.42 10.73
CA LEU A 430 29.55 -14.33 10.31
C LEU A 430 30.18 -12.98 10.56
N GLU A 431 30.99 -12.82 11.63
CA GLU A 431 31.76 -11.62 11.87
C GLU A 431 32.78 -11.38 10.75
N LYS A 432 33.40 -12.44 10.24
CA LYS A 432 34.26 -12.35 9.08
C LYS A 432 33.54 -11.88 7.83
N LEU A 433 32.35 -12.42 7.59
CA LEU A 433 31.54 -12.03 6.44
C LEU A 433 31.06 -10.57 6.57
N ALA A 434 30.61 -10.20 7.75
CA ALA A 434 30.17 -8.82 8.03
C ALA A 434 31.32 -7.81 7.86
N SER A 435 32.54 -8.17 8.27
CA SER A 435 33.72 -7.31 8.14
C SER A 435 34.16 -7.06 6.70
N THR A 436 33.77 -7.94 5.76
CA THR A 436 34.06 -7.78 4.34
C THR A 436 33.05 -6.92 3.60
N LEU A 437 31.92 -6.59 4.24
CA LEU A 437 30.86 -5.79 3.61
C LEU A 437 31.17 -4.29 3.71
N PRO A 438 30.73 -3.50 2.72
CA PRO A 438 30.74 -2.05 2.86
C PRO A 438 30.02 -1.61 4.14
N GLU A 439 30.54 -0.62 4.82
CA GLU A 439 30.01 -0.11 6.09
C GLU A 439 28.50 0.23 6.01
N LYS A 440 28.06 0.73 4.86
CA LYS A 440 26.66 1.03 4.61
C LYS A 440 25.74 -0.20 4.80
N PHE A 441 26.13 -1.34 4.26
CA PHE A 441 25.35 -2.57 4.35
C PHE A 441 25.44 -3.20 5.74
N ALA A 442 26.60 -3.15 6.36
CA ALA A 442 26.78 -3.60 7.73
C ALA A 442 25.87 -2.82 8.69
N ARG A 443 25.83 -1.50 8.53
CA ARG A 443 24.99 -0.62 9.35
C ARG A 443 23.49 -0.91 9.14
N GLU A 444 23.06 -1.14 7.91
CA GLU A 444 21.68 -1.51 7.62
C GLU A 444 21.27 -2.81 8.30
N ILE A 445 22.18 -3.79 8.34
CA ILE A 445 21.93 -5.06 9.00
C ILE A 445 21.87 -4.88 10.52
N TYR A 446 22.79 -4.13 11.10
CA TYR A 446 22.79 -3.83 12.54
C TYR A 446 21.52 -3.13 12.99
N ASP A 447 21.04 -2.16 12.22
CA ASP A 447 19.85 -1.40 12.55
C ASP A 447 18.57 -2.26 12.48
N LYS A 448 18.52 -3.23 11.57
CA LYS A 448 17.33 -4.07 11.36
C LYS A 448 17.35 -5.38 12.16
N HIS A 449 18.53 -5.90 12.45
CA HIS A 449 18.71 -7.25 12.98
C HIS A 449 19.55 -7.28 14.27
N HIS A 450 19.40 -6.27 15.09
CA HIS A 450 20.13 -6.21 16.37
C HIS A 450 19.77 -7.41 17.25
N GLY A 451 20.79 -8.08 17.79
CA GLY A 451 20.64 -9.34 18.48
C GLY A 451 19.83 -9.27 19.77
N TYR A 452 18.91 -10.22 19.90
CA TYR A 452 18.14 -10.47 21.12
C TYR A 452 18.21 -11.95 21.45
N SER A 453 17.91 -12.29 22.69
CA SER A 453 17.75 -13.68 23.07
C SER A 453 16.64 -14.35 22.28
N ASN A 454 16.83 -15.61 21.88
CA ASN A 454 15.85 -16.40 21.16
C ASN A 454 15.01 -17.31 22.06
N THR A 455 15.05 -17.10 23.38
CA THR A 455 14.25 -17.85 24.35
C THR A 455 13.39 -16.94 25.19
N ILE A 456 12.30 -17.47 25.77
CA ILE A 456 11.46 -16.74 26.70
C ILE A 456 11.73 -17.21 28.12
N GLN A 457 11.50 -16.32 29.10
CA GLN A 457 11.51 -16.66 30.50
C GLN A 457 10.14 -17.14 30.93
N THR A 458 10.04 -18.36 31.43
CA THR A 458 8.81 -18.95 31.95
C THR A 458 9.14 -19.92 33.04
N GLU A 459 8.21 -20.17 33.94
CA GLU A 459 8.34 -21.19 34.97
C GLU A 459 8.13 -22.62 34.43
N ASN A 460 7.56 -22.73 33.22
CA ASN A 460 7.32 -24.02 32.61
C ASN A 460 8.61 -24.52 31.92
N PRO A 461 9.23 -25.63 32.40
CA PRO A 461 10.48 -26.14 31.83
C PRO A 461 10.37 -26.54 30.36
N ILE A 462 9.22 -27.02 29.94
CA ILE A 462 9.02 -27.43 28.54
C ILE A 462 9.01 -26.21 27.64
N VAL A 463 8.29 -25.16 28.01
CA VAL A 463 8.21 -23.93 27.24
C VAL A 463 9.55 -23.23 27.15
N GLN A 464 10.39 -23.32 28.20
CA GLN A 464 11.75 -22.77 28.15
C GLN A 464 12.64 -23.39 27.07
N LEU A 465 12.33 -24.58 26.61
CA LEU A 465 13.10 -25.27 25.57
C LEU A 465 12.79 -24.74 24.16
N PHE A 466 11.69 -24.00 23.99
CA PHE A 466 11.34 -23.42 22.70
C PHE A 466 12.23 -22.23 22.38
N GLN A 467 12.81 -22.25 21.21
CA GLN A 467 13.58 -21.13 20.71
C GLN A 467 12.68 -20.14 19.99
N HIS A 468 12.78 -18.87 20.34
CA HIS A 468 12.15 -17.79 19.63
C HIS A 468 13.18 -17.11 18.71
N GLN A 469 13.01 -17.30 17.40
CA GLN A 469 13.85 -16.69 16.38
C GLN A 469 13.31 -15.30 16.08
N GLN A 470 14.02 -14.29 16.53
CA GLN A 470 13.61 -12.89 16.37
C GLN A 470 14.17 -12.28 15.08
N ALA A 471 13.38 -11.45 14.41
CA ALA A 471 13.79 -10.76 13.21
C ALA A 471 14.99 -9.82 13.42
N LYS A 472 15.20 -9.37 14.66
CA LYS A 472 16.32 -8.49 15.04
C LYS A 472 17.59 -9.21 15.46
N ASP A 473 17.58 -10.54 15.50
CA ASP A 473 18.76 -11.35 15.85
C ASP A 473 19.74 -11.34 14.67
N GLU A 474 20.77 -10.54 14.79
CA GLU A 474 21.80 -10.36 13.77
C GLU A 474 22.60 -11.64 13.53
N THR A 475 23.00 -12.31 14.59
CA THR A 475 23.75 -13.57 14.49
C THR A 475 22.93 -14.63 13.77
N LEU A 476 21.65 -14.74 14.09
CA LEU A 476 20.72 -15.65 13.42
C LEU A 476 20.53 -15.29 11.94
N PHE A 477 20.46 -14.00 11.62
CA PHE A 477 20.33 -13.52 10.25
C PHE A 477 21.51 -13.99 9.38
N TRP A 478 22.72 -13.78 9.85
CA TRP A 478 23.92 -14.21 9.11
C TRP A 478 24.03 -15.73 9.02
N ALA A 479 23.74 -16.43 10.11
CA ALA A 479 23.71 -17.91 10.10
C ALA A 479 22.68 -18.44 9.09
N THR A 480 21.55 -17.77 8.97
CA THR A 480 20.50 -18.14 8.02
C THR A 480 20.95 -17.91 6.58
N ILE A 481 21.61 -16.79 6.31
CA ILE A 481 22.16 -16.52 4.97
C ILE A 481 23.18 -17.59 4.60
N GLU A 482 24.12 -17.90 5.47
CA GLU A 482 25.14 -18.92 5.22
C GLU A 482 24.53 -20.29 4.95
N ALA A 483 23.52 -20.66 5.72
CA ALA A 483 22.90 -21.98 5.62
C ALA A 483 21.93 -22.13 4.44
N ARG A 484 21.29 -21.04 4.00
CA ARG A 484 20.17 -21.11 3.08
C ARG A 484 20.37 -20.43 1.75
N LEU A 485 21.36 -19.57 1.60
CA LEU A 485 21.56 -18.78 0.39
C LEU A 485 22.92 -19.09 -0.24
N SER A 486 22.96 -19.06 -1.56
CA SER A 486 24.19 -19.24 -2.32
C SER A 486 24.33 -18.10 -3.32
N ILE A 487 25.49 -17.48 -3.33
CA ILE A 487 25.78 -16.32 -4.18
C ILE A 487 26.56 -16.76 -5.42
N THR A 488 26.17 -16.21 -6.56
CA THR A 488 26.79 -16.50 -7.85
C THR A 488 26.73 -15.26 -8.76
N THR A 489 26.84 -15.47 -10.05
CA THR A 489 26.72 -14.41 -11.06
C THR A 489 25.56 -14.70 -12.01
N PRO A 490 24.96 -13.67 -12.65
CA PRO A 490 23.92 -13.90 -13.65
C PRO A 490 24.35 -14.80 -14.81
N ASP A 491 25.60 -14.70 -15.24
CA ASP A 491 26.14 -15.52 -16.33
C ASP A 491 26.21 -17.01 -15.95
N ALA A 492 26.56 -17.30 -14.69
CA ALA A 492 26.60 -18.66 -14.17
C ALA A 492 25.18 -19.24 -14.09
N ASN A 493 24.19 -18.46 -13.67
CA ASN A 493 22.79 -18.85 -13.64
C ASN A 493 22.27 -19.14 -15.05
N LEU A 494 22.58 -18.29 -16.00
CA LEU A 494 22.16 -18.48 -17.40
C LEU A 494 22.75 -19.75 -18.00
N ARG A 495 24.02 -20.00 -17.75
CA ARG A 495 24.67 -21.24 -18.18
C ARG A 495 24.01 -22.47 -17.58
N GLU A 496 23.78 -22.48 -16.30
CA GLU A 496 23.09 -23.58 -15.64
C GLU A 496 21.71 -23.80 -16.20
N PHE A 497 20.92 -22.74 -16.34
CA PHE A 497 19.58 -22.81 -16.90
C PHE A 497 19.61 -23.42 -18.31
N THR A 498 20.50 -22.99 -19.16
CA THR A 498 20.62 -23.47 -20.54
C THR A 498 21.08 -24.92 -20.61
N LEU A 499 22.07 -25.30 -19.78
CA LEU A 499 22.60 -26.66 -19.76
C LEU A 499 21.61 -27.71 -19.21
N LYS A 500 20.67 -27.28 -18.36
CA LYS A 500 19.70 -28.15 -17.72
C LYS A 500 18.38 -28.29 -18.47
N LYS A 501 18.32 -27.79 -19.71
CA LYS A 501 17.09 -27.87 -20.50
C LYS A 501 16.60 -29.29 -20.69
N ASP A 502 17.49 -30.24 -21.05
CA ASP A 502 17.14 -31.63 -21.28
C ASP A 502 16.59 -32.27 -20.01
N VAL A 503 17.17 -31.95 -18.85
CA VAL A 503 16.69 -32.45 -17.57
C VAL A 503 15.30 -31.90 -17.25
N GLY A 504 15.08 -30.60 -17.51
CA GLY A 504 13.77 -29.98 -17.38
C GLY A 504 12.71 -30.60 -18.28
N ASP A 505 13.07 -30.96 -19.50
CA ASP A 505 12.20 -31.65 -20.45
C ASP A 505 11.76 -33.02 -19.91
N ILE A 506 12.70 -33.77 -19.34
CA ILE A 506 12.41 -35.07 -18.74
C ILE A 506 11.50 -34.94 -17.53
N LEU A 507 11.78 -33.98 -16.67
CA LEU A 507 10.93 -33.66 -15.51
C LEU A 507 9.51 -33.34 -15.94
N PHE A 508 9.34 -32.49 -16.95
CA PHE A 508 8.03 -32.12 -17.45
C PHE A 508 7.31 -33.30 -18.10
N PHE A 509 8.00 -34.08 -18.87
CA PHE A 509 7.41 -35.28 -19.50
C PHE A 509 6.81 -36.22 -18.45
N ASN A 510 7.55 -36.49 -17.37
CA ASN A 510 7.09 -37.34 -16.29
C ASN A 510 5.94 -36.72 -15.49
N TYR A 511 6.01 -35.41 -15.25
CA TYR A 511 4.94 -34.65 -14.62
C TYR A 511 3.66 -34.68 -15.45
N HIS A 512 3.77 -34.48 -16.77
CA HIS A 512 2.66 -34.53 -17.69
C HIS A 512 1.94 -35.89 -17.66
N SER A 513 2.72 -36.95 -17.64
CA SER A 513 2.19 -38.33 -17.55
C SER A 513 1.53 -38.60 -16.19
N ALA A 514 2.19 -38.23 -15.09
CA ALA A 514 1.69 -38.44 -13.73
C ALA A 514 0.39 -37.67 -13.46
N MET A 515 0.29 -36.47 -13.95
CA MET A 515 -0.87 -35.58 -13.73
C MET A 515 -1.95 -35.75 -14.78
N CYS A 516 -1.79 -36.70 -15.71
CA CYS A 516 -2.76 -36.97 -16.76
C CYS A 516 -3.17 -35.75 -17.56
N LEU A 517 -2.22 -34.90 -17.90
CA LEU A 517 -2.46 -33.71 -18.69
C LEU A 517 -2.83 -34.10 -20.15
N PRO A 518 -3.60 -33.26 -20.86
CA PRO A 518 -3.93 -33.54 -22.25
C PRO A 518 -2.69 -33.58 -23.14
N ALA A 519 -2.77 -34.33 -24.26
CA ALA A 519 -1.65 -34.50 -25.18
C ALA A 519 -1.18 -33.16 -25.79
N ASP A 520 -2.11 -32.30 -26.14
CA ASP A 520 -1.83 -31.00 -26.73
C ASP A 520 -1.80 -29.88 -25.66
N PRO A 521 -1.01 -28.84 -25.89
CA PRO A 521 -1.01 -27.66 -25.01
C PRO A 521 -2.42 -27.09 -24.81
N VAL A 522 -2.68 -26.61 -23.62
CA VAL A 522 -3.97 -26.00 -23.23
C VAL A 522 -4.00 -24.54 -23.62
N ASP A 523 -5.05 -24.11 -24.30
CA ASP A 523 -5.22 -22.74 -24.72
C ASP A 523 -5.26 -21.78 -23.51
N PHE A 524 -4.67 -20.61 -23.68
CA PHE A 524 -4.74 -19.55 -22.68
C PHE A 524 -6.16 -18.99 -22.59
N GLU A 525 -6.67 -18.87 -21.36
CA GLU A 525 -7.99 -18.32 -21.09
C GLU A 525 -7.87 -16.93 -20.46
N PRO A 526 -8.05 -15.85 -21.24
CA PRO A 526 -7.92 -14.49 -20.71
C PRO A 526 -8.86 -14.19 -19.54
N ARG A 527 -10.09 -14.72 -19.59
CA ARG A 527 -11.07 -14.53 -18.51
C ARG A 527 -10.62 -15.15 -17.19
N THR A 528 -10.08 -16.34 -17.22
CA THR A 528 -9.54 -17.02 -16.03
C THR A 528 -8.35 -16.26 -15.47
N TRP A 529 -7.50 -15.74 -16.33
CA TRP A 529 -6.39 -14.87 -15.92
C TRP A 529 -6.87 -13.60 -15.22
N GLU A 530 -7.89 -12.94 -15.75
CA GLU A 530 -8.49 -11.76 -15.14
C GLU A 530 -9.10 -12.07 -13.77
N ILE A 531 -9.76 -13.21 -13.64
CA ILE A 531 -10.30 -13.66 -12.35
C ILE A 531 -9.16 -13.87 -11.34
N CYS A 532 -8.09 -14.51 -11.75
CA CYS A 532 -6.90 -14.72 -10.90
C CYS A 532 -6.24 -13.40 -10.50
N ALA A 533 -6.11 -12.48 -11.43
CA ALA A 533 -5.59 -11.15 -11.16
C ALA A 533 -6.45 -10.38 -10.14
N ALA A 534 -7.76 -10.48 -10.26
CA ALA A 534 -8.70 -9.88 -9.32
C ALA A 534 -8.59 -10.52 -7.93
N GLU A 535 -8.47 -11.84 -7.83
CA GLU A 535 -8.28 -12.54 -6.56
C GLU A 535 -6.97 -12.13 -5.87
N VAL A 536 -5.88 -12.04 -6.61
CA VAL A 536 -4.58 -11.59 -6.07
C VAL A 536 -4.69 -10.17 -5.55
N LYS A 537 -5.30 -9.29 -6.34
CA LYS A 537 -5.52 -7.90 -5.95
C LYS A 537 -6.36 -7.79 -4.67
N ASN A 538 -7.46 -8.52 -4.58
CA ASN A 538 -8.32 -8.52 -3.41
C ASN A 538 -7.61 -9.06 -2.17
N THR A 539 -6.84 -10.13 -2.31
CA THR A 539 -6.04 -10.69 -1.22
C THR A 539 -4.99 -9.68 -0.77
N TYR A 540 -4.36 -9.00 -1.70
CA TYR A 540 -3.36 -7.98 -1.39
C TYR A 540 -3.96 -6.76 -0.69
N LEU A 541 -5.12 -6.29 -1.17
CA LEU A 541 -5.83 -5.16 -0.57
C LEU A 541 -6.39 -5.46 0.83
N ALA A 542 -6.62 -6.73 1.15
CA ALA A 542 -7.06 -7.15 2.48
C ALA A 542 -5.92 -7.10 3.51
N LYS A 543 -4.66 -6.95 3.08
CA LYS A 543 -3.54 -6.79 4.00
C LYS A 543 -3.63 -5.48 4.76
N PRO A 544 -3.10 -5.43 6.00
CA PRO A 544 -2.97 -4.18 6.73
C PRO A 544 -2.19 -3.13 5.93
N MET A 545 -2.60 -1.88 6.06
CA MET A 545 -2.03 -0.79 5.26
C MET A 545 -0.54 -0.57 5.54
N ALA A 546 -0.08 -0.81 6.77
CA ALA A 546 1.34 -0.73 7.10
C ALA A 546 2.18 -1.68 6.24
N ASN A 547 1.71 -2.91 6.02
CA ASN A 547 2.37 -3.87 5.16
C ASN A 547 2.43 -3.42 3.71
N LEU A 548 1.33 -2.84 3.21
CA LEU A 548 1.26 -2.31 1.86
C LEU A 548 2.23 -1.14 1.65
N ILE A 549 2.37 -0.29 2.64
CA ILE A 549 3.31 0.84 2.61
C ILE A 549 4.75 0.36 2.64
N ASN A 550 5.07 -0.63 3.45
CA ASN A 550 6.41 -1.21 3.48
C ASN A 550 6.76 -1.85 2.14
N ALA A 551 5.82 -2.52 1.51
CA ALA A 551 5.98 -3.02 0.16
C ALA A 551 6.18 -1.90 -0.87
N ALA A 552 5.57 -0.76 -0.65
CA ALA A 552 5.64 0.42 -1.50
C ALA A 552 7.03 1.05 -1.57
N SER A 553 7.78 1.03 -0.48
CA SER A 553 9.14 1.55 -0.47
C SER A 553 10.05 0.80 -1.46
N ARG A 554 9.67 -0.39 -1.87
CA ARG A 554 10.36 -1.20 -2.88
C ARG A 554 10.04 -0.79 -4.32
N GLN A 555 9.18 0.19 -4.53
CA GLN A 555 8.82 0.72 -5.84
C GLN A 555 9.51 2.05 -6.16
N SER A 556 10.42 2.48 -5.32
CA SER A 556 11.26 3.64 -5.58
C SER A 556 11.99 3.46 -6.92
N PRO A 557 12.22 4.54 -7.71
CA PRO A 557 13.05 4.47 -8.91
C PRO A 557 14.45 3.90 -8.67
N ASP A 558 14.93 4.01 -7.44
CA ASP A 558 16.22 3.48 -7.02
C ASP A 558 16.17 1.97 -6.68
N PHE A 559 14.99 1.38 -6.62
CA PHE A 559 14.83 -0.04 -6.34
C PHE A 559 14.77 -0.82 -7.66
N GLU A 560 15.83 -1.52 -7.96
CA GLU A 560 15.94 -2.31 -9.19
C GLU A 560 14.94 -3.49 -9.16
N PRO A 561 14.29 -3.84 -10.30
CA PRO A 561 13.30 -4.92 -10.36
C PRO A 561 13.79 -6.27 -9.84
N ASN A 562 15.07 -6.55 -10.01
CA ASN A 562 15.69 -7.82 -9.60
C ASN A 562 16.21 -7.80 -8.17
N LYS A 563 16.18 -6.66 -7.50
CA LYS A 563 16.65 -6.52 -6.14
C LYS A 563 15.63 -7.07 -5.16
N ILE A 564 16.11 -7.81 -4.18
CA ILE A 564 15.31 -8.43 -3.14
C ILE A 564 15.75 -7.91 -1.79
N SER A 565 14.78 -7.48 -0.98
CA SER A 565 15.00 -7.20 0.43
C SER A 565 14.79 -8.46 1.24
N LEU A 566 15.77 -8.84 2.06
CA LEU A 566 15.67 -10.00 2.92
C LEU A 566 15.23 -9.60 4.32
N PHE A 567 14.29 -10.35 4.86
CA PHE A 567 13.84 -10.24 6.24
C PHE A 567 13.95 -11.61 6.91
N LEU A 568 14.31 -11.61 8.17
CA LEU A 568 14.25 -12.81 8.99
C LEU A 568 12.85 -12.94 9.58
N LYS A 569 12.25 -14.11 9.44
CA LYS A 569 10.95 -14.38 10.03
C LYS A 569 11.08 -14.62 11.53
N SER A 570 10.36 -13.86 12.34
CA SER A 570 10.21 -14.15 13.75
C SER A 570 9.27 -15.33 13.94
N GLN A 571 9.73 -16.36 14.59
CA GLN A 571 8.96 -17.58 14.80
C GLN A 571 9.43 -18.35 16.01
N TRP A 572 8.53 -19.15 16.57
CA TRP A 572 8.88 -20.14 17.57
C TRP A 572 9.25 -21.45 16.88
N VAL A 573 10.38 -22.03 17.30
CA VAL A 573 10.79 -23.34 16.82
C VAL A 573 10.03 -24.38 17.62
N LYS A 574 9.03 -25.02 17.01
CA LYS A 574 8.11 -25.97 17.66
C LYS A 574 8.47 -27.44 17.41
N LYS A 575 9.51 -27.71 16.64
CA LYS A 575 9.93 -29.10 16.39
C LYS A 575 10.43 -29.72 17.68
N VAL A 576 9.78 -30.77 18.15
CA VAL A 576 10.08 -31.45 19.41
C VAL A 576 11.52 -31.98 19.42
N GLU A 577 12.00 -32.46 18.31
CA GLU A 577 13.37 -32.93 18.13
C GLU A 577 14.43 -31.82 18.24
N LYS A 578 14.02 -30.56 18.19
CA LYS A 578 14.90 -29.40 18.34
C LYS A 578 14.79 -28.70 19.68
N LEU A 579 13.91 -29.18 20.56
CA LEU A 579 13.75 -28.61 21.89
C LEU A 579 15.03 -28.87 22.71
N GLY A 580 15.56 -27.83 23.33
CA GLY A 580 16.79 -27.93 24.12
C GLY A 580 18.06 -28.12 23.30
N ALA A 581 18.04 -28.00 22.00
CA ALA A 581 19.21 -28.10 21.15
C ALA A 581 20.22 -26.99 21.44
N ILE A 582 21.50 -27.34 21.52
CA ILE A 582 22.59 -26.40 21.77
C ILE A 582 22.79 -25.48 20.57
N LYS A 583 22.66 -26.01 19.36
CA LYS A 583 22.71 -25.21 18.13
C LYS A 583 21.34 -24.69 17.73
N SER A 584 21.25 -23.41 17.48
CA SER A 584 20.07 -22.84 16.85
C SER A 584 19.85 -23.42 15.47
N LYS A 585 18.58 -23.74 15.17
CA LYS A 585 18.16 -24.01 13.81
C LYS A 585 18.30 -22.70 13.01
N PRO A 586 18.83 -22.71 11.76
CA PRO A 586 18.77 -21.55 10.88
C PRO A 586 17.35 -21.04 10.77
N GLY A 587 17.19 -19.73 10.79
CA GLY A 587 15.90 -19.10 10.62
C GLY A 587 15.36 -19.25 9.20
N GLN A 588 14.17 -18.72 8.97
CA GLN A 588 13.59 -18.60 7.64
C GLN A 588 13.70 -17.15 7.19
N THR A 589 14.20 -16.96 5.99
CA THR A 589 14.21 -15.65 5.35
C THR A 589 12.92 -15.45 4.56
N ILE A 590 12.46 -14.21 4.54
CA ILE A 590 11.37 -13.77 3.66
C ILE A 590 12.01 -12.88 2.60
N ALA A 591 11.92 -13.29 1.33
CA ALA A 591 12.37 -12.49 0.21
C ALA A 591 11.25 -11.54 -0.22
N ALA A 592 11.50 -10.25 -0.11
CA ALA A 592 10.54 -9.23 -0.48
C ALA A 592 10.88 -8.67 -1.85
N PHE A 593 10.06 -9.01 -2.83
CA PHE A 593 10.15 -8.54 -4.22
C PHE A 593 9.39 -7.22 -4.40
N MET A 594 9.59 -6.59 -5.55
CA MET A 594 8.71 -5.51 -5.97
C MET A 594 7.25 -5.94 -5.94
N GLN A 595 6.38 -5.04 -5.53
CA GLN A 595 4.95 -5.29 -5.45
C GLN A 595 4.35 -5.76 -6.77
N GLN A 596 4.74 -5.15 -7.89
CA GLN A 596 4.30 -5.55 -9.22
C GLN A 596 4.68 -6.98 -9.56
N THR A 597 5.89 -7.38 -9.19
CA THR A 597 6.40 -8.74 -9.36
C THR A 597 5.55 -9.73 -8.58
N VAL A 598 5.28 -9.45 -7.32
CA VAL A 598 4.44 -10.30 -6.45
C VAL A 598 3.05 -10.47 -7.04
N MET A 599 2.43 -9.39 -7.51
CA MET A 599 1.08 -9.44 -8.07
C MET A 599 1.04 -10.21 -9.39
N LEU A 600 1.98 -9.97 -10.29
CA LEU A 600 2.01 -10.63 -11.60
C LEU A 600 2.24 -12.13 -11.46
N TYR A 601 3.23 -12.53 -10.70
CA TYR A 601 3.56 -13.95 -10.55
C TYR A 601 2.65 -14.66 -9.57
N GLY A 602 2.03 -13.96 -8.66
CA GLY A 602 0.90 -14.46 -7.87
C GLY A 602 -0.30 -14.81 -8.76
N THR A 603 -0.59 -13.99 -9.75
CA THR A 603 -1.63 -14.23 -10.76
C THR A 603 -1.28 -15.47 -11.59
N MET A 604 -0.04 -15.56 -12.04
CA MET A 604 0.44 -16.74 -12.80
C MET A 604 0.30 -18.02 -11.98
N ALA A 605 0.69 -17.99 -10.71
CA ALA A 605 0.59 -19.14 -9.83
C ALA A 605 -0.86 -19.60 -9.64
N ARG A 606 -1.78 -18.70 -9.42
CA ARG A 606 -3.21 -19.00 -9.28
C ARG A 606 -3.80 -19.54 -10.58
N TYR A 607 -3.42 -18.95 -11.69
CA TYR A 607 -3.85 -19.42 -13.01
C TYR A 607 -3.39 -20.84 -13.28
N LEU A 608 -2.11 -21.14 -13.07
CA LEU A 608 -1.56 -22.47 -13.25
C LEU A 608 -2.19 -23.48 -12.28
N ARG A 609 -2.49 -23.10 -11.06
CA ARG A 609 -3.19 -23.92 -10.09
C ARG A 609 -4.60 -24.29 -10.58
N LYS A 610 -5.37 -23.32 -11.04
CA LYS A 610 -6.72 -23.57 -11.58
C LYS A 610 -6.69 -24.48 -12.79
N MET A 611 -5.73 -24.29 -13.68
CA MET A 611 -5.55 -25.17 -14.84
C MET A 611 -5.17 -26.58 -14.45
N ARG A 612 -4.24 -26.75 -13.51
CA ARG A 612 -3.85 -28.05 -12.98
C ARG A 612 -5.04 -28.77 -12.35
N GLN A 613 -5.85 -28.09 -11.56
CA GLN A 613 -7.01 -28.67 -10.88
C GLN A 613 -8.02 -29.27 -11.86
N ARG A 614 -8.13 -28.73 -13.06
CA ARG A 614 -9.04 -29.28 -14.09
C ARG A 614 -8.67 -30.72 -14.54
N PHE A 615 -7.38 -31.04 -14.48
CA PHE A 615 -6.86 -32.32 -14.99
C PHE A 615 -6.38 -33.25 -13.88
N GLN A 616 -6.42 -32.80 -12.62
CA GLN A 616 -5.86 -33.53 -11.49
C GLN A 616 -6.51 -34.92 -11.34
N PRO A 617 -5.71 -36.02 -11.34
CA PRO A 617 -6.22 -37.36 -11.13
C PRO A 617 -6.79 -37.54 -9.72
N LYS A 618 -7.79 -38.42 -9.58
CA LYS A 618 -8.43 -38.70 -8.28
C LYS A 618 -7.51 -39.41 -7.27
N HIS A 619 -6.50 -40.13 -7.75
CA HIS A 619 -5.55 -40.84 -6.88
C HIS A 619 -4.43 -39.93 -6.34
N ILE A 620 -4.39 -38.65 -6.74
CA ILE A 620 -3.44 -37.65 -6.26
C ILE A 620 -4.20 -36.61 -5.49
N PHE A 621 -3.82 -36.39 -4.24
CA PHE A 621 -4.29 -35.31 -3.41
C PHE A 621 -3.19 -34.25 -3.26
N ILE A 622 -3.50 -33.02 -3.58
CA ILE A 622 -2.63 -31.86 -3.38
C ILE A 622 -3.27 -30.98 -2.31
N ASN A 623 -2.57 -30.80 -1.19
CA ASN A 623 -3.07 -30.06 -0.05
C ASN A 623 -2.95 -28.55 -0.27
N CYS A 624 -3.71 -28.05 -1.23
CA CYS A 624 -3.79 -26.65 -1.58
C CYS A 624 -5.25 -26.27 -1.80
N GLU A 625 -5.72 -25.24 -1.10
CA GLU A 625 -7.14 -24.85 -1.09
C GLU A 625 -8.09 -25.98 -0.65
N THR A 626 -7.61 -26.82 0.23
CA THR A 626 -8.36 -27.96 0.75
C THR A 626 -8.52 -27.84 2.27
N THR A 627 -9.57 -28.47 2.79
CA THR A 627 -9.81 -28.52 4.22
C THR A 627 -9.23 -29.79 4.82
N THR A 628 -9.15 -29.85 6.16
CA THR A 628 -8.78 -31.08 6.87
C THR A 628 -9.78 -32.21 6.61
N ASP A 629 -11.06 -31.86 6.41
CA ASP A 629 -12.08 -32.83 6.04
C ASP A 629 -11.80 -33.47 4.68
N ASP A 630 -11.32 -32.70 3.73
CA ASP A 630 -10.96 -33.21 2.39
C ASP A 630 -9.82 -34.23 2.49
N LEU A 631 -8.80 -33.95 3.28
CA LEU A 631 -7.67 -34.85 3.50
C LEU A 631 -8.15 -36.11 4.23
N ASN A 632 -8.97 -35.96 5.27
CA ASN A 632 -9.52 -37.09 6.03
C ASN A 632 -10.35 -38.03 5.13
N ASN A 633 -11.20 -37.46 4.28
CA ASN A 633 -11.98 -38.20 3.32
C ASN A 633 -11.12 -38.94 2.30
N PHE A 634 -10.06 -38.30 1.82
CA PHE A 634 -9.12 -38.93 0.90
C PHE A 634 -8.45 -40.16 1.53
N VAL A 635 -8.04 -40.07 2.78
CA VAL A 635 -7.42 -41.17 3.52
C VAL A 635 -8.42 -42.27 3.79
N LEU A 636 -9.63 -41.93 4.25
CA LEU A 636 -10.69 -42.91 4.53
C LEU A 636 -11.21 -43.64 3.28
N ASN A 637 -11.20 -42.97 2.12
CA ASN A 637 -11.82 -43.46 0.90
C ASN A 637 -10.88 -44.21 0.00
N GLY A 638 -9.73 -44.66 0.44
CA GLY A 638 -8.93 -45.50 -0.46
C GLY A 638 -7.45 -45.60 -0.14
N TRP A 639 -6.97 -44.98 0.90
CA TRP A 639 -5.59 -45.16 1.32
C TRP A 639 -5.36 -46.60 1.76
N ASN A 640 -4.36 -47.26 1.17
CA ASN A 640 -4.10 -48.67 1.45
C ASN A 640 -3.20 -48.83 2.69
N PHE A 641 -3.76 -49.34 3.79
CA PHE A 641 -3.04 -49.57 5.04
C PHE A 641 -2.48 -50.98 5.18
N ASN A 642 -2.74 -51.88 4.18
CA ASN A 642 -2.29 -53.26 4.22
C ASN A 642 -0.86 -53.43 3.69
N ARG A 643 -0.21 -52.35 3.30
CA ARG A 643 1.15 -52.39 2.76
C ARG A 643 1.98 -51.26 3.32
N THR A 644 3.30 -51.38 3.20
CA THR A 644 4.25 -50.33 3.62
C THR A 644 4.04 -49.07 2.77
N ALA A 645 4.01 -47.94 3.40
CA ALA A 645 3.98 -46.66 2.72
C ALA A 645 5.37 -46.16 2.36
N GLN A 646 5.43 -45.11 1.59
CA GLN A 646 6.71 -44.44 1.25
C GLN A 646 6.56 -42.94 1.41
N THR A 647 7.52 -42.32 2.10
CA THR A 647 7.61 -40.87 2.28
C THR A 647 8.99 -40.39 1.93
N ASN A 648 9.10 -39.14 1.51
CA ASN A 648 10.38 -38.49 1.22
C ASN A 648 10.65 -37.34 2.19
N ASP A 649 11.93 -37.21 2.50
CA ASP A 649 12.47 -36.06 3.23
C ASP A 649 13.55 -35.41 2.34
N PHE A 650 13.25 -34.25 1.77
CA PHE A 650 14.16 -33.54 0.89
C PHE A 650 15.22 -32.79 1.68
N THR A 651 16.44 -32.82 1.19
CA THR A 651 17.55 -32.04 1.78
C THR A 651 17.52 -30.63 1.18
N ALA A 652 17.29 -29.61 2.02
CA ALA A 652 17.30 -28.19 1.63
C ALA A 652 16.50 -27.97 0.32
N PHE A 653 15.22 -28.28 0.34
CA PHE A 653 14.38 -28.34 -0.85
C PHE A 653 14.40 -27.04 -1.65
N ASP A 654 14.22 -25.88 -0.99
CA ASP A 654 14.19 -24.59 -1.67
C ASP A 654 15.51 -24.25 -2.37
N GLN A 655 16.63 -24.54 -1.72
CA GLN A 655 17.97 -24.28 -2.25
C GLN A 655 18.39 -25.23 -3.35
N SER A 656 17.85 -26.44 -3.35
CA SER A 656 18.21 -27.47 -4.31
C SER A 656 17.35 -27.44 -5.58
N GLN A 657 16.44 -26.48 -5.70
CA GLN A 657 15.71 -26.24 -6.94
C GLN A 657 16.58 -25.43 -7.90
N ASP A 658 17.26 -26.14 -8.75
CA ASP A 658 18.26 -25.64 -9.68
C ASP A 658 17.69 -25.22 -11.04
N GLY A 659 18.56 -25.03 -12.02
CA GLY A 659 18.18 -24.70 -13.39
C GLY A 659 17.26 -25.73 -14.04
N ALA A 660 17.37 -27.01 -13.67
CA ALA A 660 16.50 -28.06 -14.17
C ALA A 660 15.05 -27.87 -13.71
N MET A 661 14.86 -27.51 -12.44
CA MET A 661 13.53 -27.23 -11.90
C MET A 661 12.94 -25.96 -12.51
N LEU A 662 13.74 -24.94 -12.75
CA LEU A 662 13.29 -23.73 -13.43
C LEU A 662 12.89 -24.04 -14.89
N GLN A 663 13.64 -24.87 -15.60
CA GLN A 663 13.27 -25.33 -16.95
C GLN A 663 11.94 -26.09 -16.94
N PHE A 664 11.74 -26.93 -15.93
CA PHE A 664 10.47 -27.62 -15.74
C PHE A 664 9.30 -26.64 -15.56
N GLU A 665 9.45 -25.65 -14.71
CA GLU A 665 8.42 -24.61 -14.49
C GLU A 665 8.13 -23.84 -15.77
N VAL A 666 9.15 -23.49 -16.53
CA VAL A 666 9.01 -22.78 -17.81
C VAL A 666 8.24 -23.63 -18.82
N MET A 667 8.56 -24.91 -18.92
CA MET A 667 7.87 -25.83 -19.82
C MET A 667 6.41 -26.02 -19.44
N LYS A 668 6.14 -26.11 -18.15
CA LYS A 668 4.76 -26.15 -17.65
C LYS A 668 3.98 -24.89 -18.01
N ALA A 669 4.58 -23.73 -17.80
CA ALA A 669 3.96 -22.46 -18.17
C ALA A 669 3.70 -22.36 -19.67
N LYS A 670 4.62 -22.81 -20.50
CA LYS A 670 4.45 -22.87 -21.96
C LYS A 670 3.34 -23.83 -22.37
N PHE A 671 3.23 -24.95 -21.70
CA PHE A 671 2.18 -25.93 -21.96
C PHE A 671 0.78 -25.34 -21.75
N PHE A 672 0.61 -24.52 -20.73
CA PHE A 672 -0.64 -23.82 -20.48
C PHE A 672 -0.74 -22.44 -21.19
N ASN A 673 0.13 -22.21 -22.14
CA ASN A 673 0.15 -21.00 -22.98
C ASN A 673 0.14 -19.69 -22.19
N ILE A 674 0.85 -19.64 -21.11
CA ILE A 674 1.11 -18.37 -20.40
C ILE A 674 1.78 -17.38 -21.37
N PRO A 675 1.40 -16.10 -21.39
CA PRO A 675 2.01 -15.13 -22.30
C PRO A 675 3.54 -15.13 -22.23
N ALA A 676 4.17 -15.09 -23.39
CA ALA A 676 5.64 -15.22 -23.51
C ALA A 676 6.39 -14.15 -22.71
N ASP A 677 5.88 -12.93 -22.64
CA ASP A 677 6.44 -11.83 -21.88
C ASP A 677 6.44 -12.12 -20.37
N VAL A 678 5.39 -12.76 -19.86
CA VAL A 678 5.29 -13.17 -18.45
C VAL A 678 6.32 -14.24 -18.13
N ILE A 679 6.47 -15.23 -19.01
CA ILE A 679 7.45 -16.32 -18.83
C ILE A 679 8.87 -15.77 -18.88
N GLU A 680 9.18 -14.92 -19.84
CA GLU A 680 10.49 -14.28 -19.96
C GLU A 680 10.82 -13.42 -18.75
N GLY A 681 9.86 -12.65 -18.24
CA GLY A 681 10.00 -11.88 -17.02
C GLY A 681 10.29 -12.75 -15.80
N TYR A 682 9.62 -13.89 -15.68
CA TYR A 682 9.85 -14.85 -14.61
C TYR A 682 11.26 -15.43 -14.66
N ILE A 683 11.69 -15.86 -15.84
CA ILE A 683 13.05 -16.36 -16.06
C ILE A 683 14.08 -15.30 -15.69
N ASN A 684 13.88 -14.07 -16.15
CA ASN A 684 14.80 -12.97 -15.88
C ASN A 684 14.95 -12.71 -14.37
N ILE A 685 13.86 -12.72 -13.63
CA ILE A 685 13.89 -12.54 -12.19
C ILE A 685 14.61 -13.69 -11.50
N LYS A 686 14.37 -14.92 -11.90
CA LYS A 686 15.02 -16.10 -11.31
C LYS A 686 16.52 -16.15 -11.57
N LEU A 687 16.96 -15.68 -12.73
CA LEU A 687 18.39 -15.68 -13.11
C LEU A 687 19.16 -14.49 -12.52
N ASN A 688 18.48 -13.37 -12.30
CA ASN A 688 19.12 -12.12 -11.92
C ASN A 688 18.72 -11.61 -10.55
N ALA A 689 18.01 -12.42 -9.76
CA ALA A 689 17.62 -12.03 -8.41
C ALA A 689 18.85 -11.75 -7.55
N LYS A 690 18.96 -10.57 -6.99
CA LYS A 690 20.10 -10.17 -6.19
C LYS A 690 19.70 -9.59 -4.84
N ILE A 691 20.53 -9.90 -3.87
CA ILE A 691 20.49 -9.27 -2.56
C ILE A 691 21.73 -8.36 -2.41
N PHE A 692 21.88 -7.75 -1.24
CA PHE A 692 23.03 -6.89 -0.96
C PHE A 692 24.39 -7.59 -1.10
N LEU A 693 24.45 -8.93 -1.01
CA LEU A 693 25.67 -9.73 -1.16
C LEU A 693 26.02 -10.07 -2.62
N GLY A 694 25.06 -9.97 -3.51
CA GLY A 694 25.22 -10.32 -4.92
C GLY A 694 24.04 -11.09 -5.48
N THR A 695 24.25 -11.71 -6.64
CA THR A 695 23.22 -12.49 -7.32
C THR A 695 23.02 -13.85 -6.63
N LEU A 696 21.78 -14.19 -6.34
CA LEU A 696 21.42 -15.50 -5.80
C LEU A 696 21.49 -16.57 -6.90
N SER A 697 22.03 -17.75 -6.55
CA SER A 697 21.89 -18.90 -7.43
C SER A 697 20.41 -19.26 -7.63
N ILE A 698 20.11 -19.93 -8.74
CA ILE A 698 18.73 -20.35 -9.02
C ILE A 698 18.23 -21.20 -7.86
N MET A 699 17.19 -20.74 -7.21
CA MET A 699 16.58 -21.43 -6.07
C MET A 699 15.14 -20.96 -5.87
N ARG A 700 14.40 -21.65 -5.01
CA ARG A 700 13.09 -21.17 -4.58
C ARG A 700 13.25 -20.14 -3.45
N LEU A 701 12.67 -18.98 -3.65
CA LEU A 701 12.67 -17.94 -2.64
C LEU A 701 11.29 -17.87 -1.98
N SER A 702 11.24 -17.86 -0.66
CA SER A 702 10.00 -17.61 0.05
C SER A 702 9.57 -16.17 -0.21
N GLY A 703 8.35 -15.97 -0.69
CA GLY A 703 7.86 -14.65 -1.14
C GLY A 703 7.71 -14.55 -2.65
N GLU A 704 8.21 -15.50 -3.42
CA GLU A 704 7.79 -15.65 -4.81
C GLU A 704 6.29 -15.97 -4.85
N GLY A 705 5.56 -15.39 -5.82
CA GLY A 705 4.15 -15.68 -5.99
C GLY A 705 3.83 -17.18 -6.07
N PRO A 706 4.55 -17.98 -6.89
CA PRO A 706 4.26 -19.39 -7.08
C PRO A 706 4.92 -20.34 -6.05
N THR A 707 5.49 -19.85 -4.94
CA THR A 707 6.34 -20.66 -4.06
C THR A 707 5.75 -22.00 -3.67
N PHE A 708 4.55 -22.02 -3.09
CA PHE A 708 3.94 -23.26 -2.61
C PHE A 708 3.55 -24.18 -3.77
N ASP A 709 2.84 -23.66 -4.76
CA ASP A 709 2.36 -24.45 -5.91
C ASP A 709 3.53 -24.98 -6.73
N ALA A 710 4.51 -24.14 -7.00
CA ALA A 710 5.69 -24.54 -7.74
C ALA A 710 6.53 -25.59 -6.98
N ASN A 711 6.67 -25.45 -5.67
CA ASN A 711 7.31 -26.45 -4.82
C ASN A 711 6.59 -27.81 -4.90
N THR A 712 5.27 -27.77 -4.78
CA THR A 712 4.45 -28.98 -4.87
C THR A 712 4.61 -29.66 -6.23
N GLU A 713 4.57 -28.89 -7.30
CA GLU A 713 4.71 -29.42 -8.66
C GLU A 713 6.12 -29.93 -8.94
N CYS A 714 7.15 -29.28 -8.43
CA CYS A 714 8.53 -29.77 -8.48
C CYS A 714 8.68 -31.10 -7.73
N SER A 715 8.04 -31.23 -6.58
CA SER A 715 7.99 -32.48 -5.81
C SER A 715 7.31 -33.61 -6.61
N ILE A 716 6.20 -33.31 -7.25
CA ILE A 716 5.49 -34.27 -8.11
C ILE A 716 6.37 -34.69 -9.30
N ALA A 717 6.98 -33.72 -9.97
CA ALA A 717 7.84 -33.96 -11.11
C ALA A 717 9.06 -34.82 -10.72
N TYR A 718 9.69 -34.51 -9.63
CA TYR A 718 10.82 -35.28 -9.10
C TYR A 718 10.40 -36.72 -8.77
N THR A 719 9.30 -36.92 -8.07
CA THR A 719 8.79 -38.22 -7.68
C THR A 719 8.41 -39.05 -8.91
N ALA A 720 7.72 -38.47 -9.89
CA ALA A 720 7.33 -39.12 -11.14
C ALA A 720 8.54 -39.46 -12.02
N THR A 721 9.58 -38.68 -11.99
CA THR A 721 10.81 -38.92 -12.73
C THR A 721 11.65 -40.02 -12.08
N ARG A 722 11.69 -40.08 -10.76
CA ARG A 722 12.47 -41.04 -9.99
C ARG A 722 11.82 -42.40 -9.93
N TYR A 723 10.50 -42.47 -9.71
CA TYR A 723 9.77 -43.72 -9.43
C TYR A 723 8.75 -44.05 -10.48
N HIS A 724 8.44 -45.34 -10.60
CA HIS A 724 7.30 -45.84 -11.38
C HIS A 724 6.01 -45.65 -10.59
N LEU A 725 5.25 -44.64 -10.94
CA LEU A 725 3.98 -44.33 -10.32
C LEU A 725 2.82 -44.88 -11.19
N SER A 726 1.79 -45.38 -10.53
CA SER A 726 0.57 -45.85 -11.21
C SER A 726 -0.67 -45.35 -10.48
N SER A 727 -1.83 -45.43 -11.12
CA SER A 727 -3.11 -45.08 -10.50
C SER A 727 -3.50 -45.98 -9.32
N ALA A 728 -2.84 -47.11 -9.15
CA ALA A 728 -3.03 -48.00 -8.01
C ALA A 728 -2.40 -47.48 -6.71
N VAL A 729 -1.49 -46.53 -6.81
CA VAL A 729 -0.82 -45.90 -5.64
C VAL A 729 -1.47 -44.52 -5.37
N LYS A 730 -2.04 -44.39 -4.19
CA LYS A 730 -2.54 -43.08 -3.72
C LYS A 730 -1.35 -42.20 -3.32
N GLN A 731 -1.43 -40.96 -3.70
CA GLN A 731 -0.35 -39.99 -3.51
C GLN A 731 -0.88 -38.71 -2.89
N VAL A 732 -0.14 -38.17 -1.93
CA VAL A 732 -0.43 -36.87 -1.32
C VAL A 732 0.79 -35.97 -1.41
N TYR A 733 0.58 -34.71 -1.76
CA TYR A 733 1.67 -33.74 -1.94
C TYR A 733 1.29 -32.39 -1.32
N ALA A 734 2.22 -31.76 -0.69
CA ALA A 734 2.13 -30.38 -0.22
C ALA A 734 3.55 -29.80 -0.07
N GLY A 735 3.93 -28.89 -0.99
CA GLY A 735 5.29 -28.34 -1.00
C GLY A 735 6.32 -29.46 -1.14
N ASP A 736 7.24 -29.54 -0.18
CA ASP A 736 8.24 -30.59 -0.10
C ASP A 736 7.74 -31.89 0.53
N ASP A 737 6.56 -31.86 1.12
CA ASP A 737 6.00 -33.03 1.82
C ASP A 737 5.26 -33.94 0.85
N MET A 738 5.46 -35.24 1.02
CA MET A 738 4.90 -36.25 0.11
C MET A 738 4.70 -37.59 0.84
N ALA A 739 3.62 -38.28 0.52
CA ALA A 739 3.42 -39.63 0.99
C ALA A 739 2.74 -40.47 -0.09
N LEU A 740 3.15 -41.73 -0.18
CA LEU A 740 2.57 -42.75 -1.07
C LEU A 740 2.06 -43.89 -0.21
N ASP A 741 0.95 -44.49 -0.59
CA ASP A 741 0.36 -45.64 0.13
C ASP A 741 0.97 -46.99 -0.25
N GLY A 742 2.07 -47.02 -0.98
CA GLY A 742 2.78 -48.21 -1.35
C GLY A 742 4.23 -47.92 -1.73
N VAL A 743 5.09 -48.91 -1.61
CA VAL A 743 6.48 -48.80 -2.04
C VAL A 743 6.53 -48.86 -3.57
N VAL A 744 7.20 -47.94 -4.20
CA VAL A 744 7.35 -47.84 -5.64
C VAL A 744 8.79 -48.09 -6.08
N MET A 745 8.96 -48.68 -7.26
CA MET A 745 10.26 -48.96 -7.81
C MET A 745 10.92 -47.73 -8.41
N GLU A 746 12.20 -47.57 -8.16
CA GLU A 746 12.99 -46.51 -8.78
C GLU A 746 13.23 -46.83 -10.25
N LYS A 747 13.05 -45.87 -11.14
CA LYS A 747 13.35 -46.03 -12.57
C LYS A 747 14.86 -46.19 -12.79
N PRO A 748 15.31 -47.15 -13.59
CA PRO A 748 16.75 -47.32 -13.87
C PRO A 748 17.39 -46.07 -14.49
N SER A 749 16.63 -45.33 -15.28
CA SER A 749 17.09 -44.09 -15.91
C SER A 749 17.41 -42.97 -14.92
N PHE A 750 16.86 -43.01 -13.70
CA PHE A 750 17.10 -41.98 -12.70
C PHE A 750 18.53 -41.91 -12.22
N LYS A 751 19.27 -43.01 -12.18
CA LYS A 751 20.67 -43.03 -11.76
C LYS A 751 21.55 -42.12 -12.62
N LYS A 752 21.26 -41.99 -13.88
CA LYS A 752 21.96 -41.07 -14.79
C LYS A 752 21.56 -39.61 -14.58
N LEU A 753 20.32 -39.38 -14.20
CA LEU A 753 19.79 -38.04 -13.93
C LEU A 753 20.20 -37.52 -12.55
N GLN A 754 20.40 -38.42 -11.59
CA GLN A 754 20.67 -38.03 -10.21
C GLN A 754 21.87 -37.06 -10.08
N SER A 755 22.92 -37.31 -10.87
CA SER A 755 24.11 -36.45 -10.88
C SER A 755 23.85 -35.06 -11.51
N LYS A 756 22.80 -34.91 -12.27
CA LYS A 756 22.42 -33.66 -12.95
C LYS A 756 21.41 -32.84 -12.16
N LEU A 757 20.87 -33.38 -11.08
CA LEU A 757 19.94 -32.72 -10.18
C LEU A 757 20.63 -32.40 -8.86
N LYS A 758 20.51 -31.17 -8.42
CA LYS A 758 20.97 -30.72 -7.10
C LYS A 758 20.08 -31.28 -6.00
N LEU A 759 18.82 -31.51 -6.30
CA LEU A 759 17.82 -31.98 -5.36
C LEU A 759 18.10 -33.45 -4.97
N THR A 760 18.16 -33.69 -3.68
CA THR A 760 18.33 -35.01 -3.09
C THR A 760 17.26 -35.27 -2.05
N SER A 761 16.85 -36.52 -1.91
CA SER A 761 15.86 -36.91 -0.92
C SER A 761 16.25 -38.19 -0.22
N LYS A 762 15.88 -38.29 1.07
CA LYS A 762 15.92 -39.51 1.84
C LYS A 762 14.54 -40.14 1.85
N THR A 763 14.46 -41.42 1.50
CA THR A 763 13.18 -42.12 1.47
C THR A 763 12.98 -42.87 2.78
N LEU A 764 11.77 -42.78 3.33
CA LEU A 764 11.32 -43.50 4.51
C LEU A 764 10.21 -44.47 4.12
N PHE A 765 10.12 -45.58 4.86
CA PHE A 765 9.17 -46.65 4.58
C PHE A 765 8.33 -47.02 5.81
N PRO A 766 7.33 -46.17 6.17
CA PRO A 766 6.45 -46.49 7.29
C PRO A 766 5.63 -47.75 7.06
N LYS A 767 5.63 -48.64 8.02
CA LYS A 767 4.94 -49.96 7.88
C LYS A 767 3.44 -49.87 8.02
N GLN A 768 2.89 -48.74 8.36
CA GLN A 768 1.48 -48.49 8.56
C GLN A 768 0.86 -49.34 9.68
N VAL A 769 1.61 -49.47 10.77
CA VAL A 769 1.17 -50.10 11.99
C VAL A 769 1.25 -49.10 13.15
N LYS A 770 0.66 -49.43 14.29
CA LYS A 770 0.70 -48.58 15.48
C LYS A 770 2.14 -48.17 15.82
N GLY A 771 2.36 -46.84 15.87
CA GLY A 771 3.67 -46.24 16.10
C GLY A 771 4.53 -46.05 14.84
N ASP A 772 4.09 -46.51 13.70
CA ASP A 772 4.82 -46.39 12.43
C ASP A 772 3.86 -46.11 11.25
N TYR A 773 3.00 -45.11 11.41
CA TYR A 773 2.15 -44.62 10.34
C TYR A 773 2.82 -43.56 9.51
N ALA A 774 2.41 -43.40 8.28
CA ALA A 774 2.85 -42.35 7.39
C ALA A 774 2.43 -40.99 7.94
N GLU A 775 3.31 -40.01 7.92
CA GLU A 775 3.06 -38.64 8.30
C GLU A 775 3.09 -37.72 7.07
N PHE A 776 2.12 -36.82 7.01
CA PHE A 776 2.01 -35.83 5.94
C PHE A 776 1.48 -34.52 6.51
N CYS A 777 2.22 -33.43 6.34
CA CYS A 777 1.85 -32.09 6.87
C CYS A 777 1.53 -32.09 8.38
N GLY A 778 2.23 -32.92 9.14
CA GLY A 778 1.97 -33.07 10.58
C GLY A 778 0.79 -33.97 10.91
N TRP A 779 0.11 -34.52 9.94
CA TRP A 779 -0.97 -35.48 10.10
C TRP A 779 -0.48 -36.91 10.01
N THR A 780 -0.89 -37.73 10.96
CA THR A 780 -0.65 -39.16 10.94
C THR A 780 -1.83 -39.85 10.27
N PHE A 781 -1.56 -40.65 9.23
CA PHE A 781 -2.60 -41.37 8.50
C PHE A 781 -2.86 -42.72 9.16
N THR A 782 -4.07 -42.90 9.64
CA THR A 782 -4.54 -44.14 10.27
C THR A 782 -5.77 -44.70 9.55
N PRO A 783 -6.07 -46.00 9.72
CA PRO A 783 -7.29 -46.57 9.18
C PRO A 783 -8.58 -45.87 9.64
N GLY A 784 -8.54 -45.23 10.78
CA GLY A 784 -9.68 -44.45 11.30
C GLY A 784 -9.73 -42.99 10.82
N GLY A 785 -8.73 -42.53 10.08
CA GLY A 785 -8.62 -41.17 9.60
C GLY A 785 -7.31 -40.48 9.98
N ILE A 786 -7.26 -39.17 9.85
CA ILE A 786 -6.07 -38.37 10.14
C ILE A 786 -6.04 -37.94 11.61
N ILE A 787 -4.85 -37.94 12.20
CA ILE A 787 -4.61 -37.53 13.57
C ILE A 787 -3.45 -36.55 13.59
N LYS A 788 -3.68 -35.36 14.17
CA LYS A 788 -2.58 -34.43 14.44
C LYS A 788 -1.75 -34.99 15.59
N ASN A 789 -0.41 -34.96 15.48
CA ASN A 789 0.45 -35.53 16.51
C ASN A 789 0.15 -34.90 17.89
N PRO A 790 -0.33 -35.70 18.86
CA PRO A 790 -0.75 -35.16 20.17
C PRO A 790 0.37 -34.53 20.97
N LEU A 791 1.60 -35.05 20.86
CA LEU A 791 2.76 -34.51 21.58
C LEU A 791 3.11 -33.12 21.06
N LYS A 792 3.13 -32.96 19.74
CA LYS A 792 3.38 -31.65 19.12
C LYS A 792 2.28 -30.66 19.44
N MET A 793 1.03 -31.09 19.43
CA MET A 793 -0.10 -30.23 19.78
C MET A 793 -0.03 -29.80 21.24
N HIS A 794 0.24 -30.69 22.15
CA HIS A 794 0.39 -30.39 23.56
C HIS A 794 1.49 -29.32 23.77
N ALA A 795 2.65 -29.52 23.20
CA ALA A 795 3.75 -28.56 23.26
C ALA A 795 3.35 -27.20 22.68
N SER A 796 2.66 -27.19 21.56
CA SER A 796 2.18 -25.95 20.92
C SER A 796 1.15 -25.22 21.78
N ILE A 797 0.21 -25.95 22.37
CA ILE A 797 -0.82 -25.38 23.27
C ILE A 797 -0.17 -24.78 24.51
N MET A 798 0.79 -25.48 25.13
CA MET A 798 1.53 -24.96 26.26
C MET A 798 2.27 -23.68 25.94
N LEU A 799 2.87 -23.60 24.78
CA LEU A 799 3.56 -22.38 24.30
C LEU A 799 2.58 -21.22 24.12
N GLN A 800 1.44 -21.45 23.48
CA GLN A 800 0.42 -20.42 23.30
C GLN A 800 -0.18 -19.92 24.62
N GLU A 801 -0.35 -20.82 25.58
CA GLU A 801 -0.79 -20.45 26.93
C GLU A 801 0.26 -19.57 27.62
N ALA A 802 1.54 -19.94 27.54
CA ALA A 802 2.64 -19.20 28.16
C ALA A 802 2.80 -17.78 27.59
N ILE A 803 2.57 -17.58 26.31
CA ILE A 803 2.63 -16.27 25.68
C ILE A 803 1.29 -15.49 25.71
N GLY A 804 0.26 -16.06 26.37
CA GLY A 804 -1.04 -15.40 26.53
C GLY A 804 -1.92 -15.34 25.26
N ASN A 805 -1.66 -16.20 24.29
CA ASN A 805 -2.35 -16.18 22.99
C ASN A 805 -3.26 -17.41 22.77
N LEU A 806 -3.51 -18.20 23.83
CA LEU A 806 -4.28 -19.44 23.70
C LEU A 806 -5.70 -19.22 23.18
N HIS A 807 -6.37 -18.18 23.63
CA HIS A 807 -7.76 -17.88 23.25
C HIS A 807 -7.91 -17.60 21.75
N THR A 808 -6.90 -16.99 21.12
CA THR A 808 -6.90 -16.73 19.67
C THR A 808 -6.59 -17.99 18.86
N ALA A 809 -5.79 -18.89 19.41
CA ALA A 809 -5.37 -20.13 18.76
C ALA A 809 -6.33 -21.31 19.02
N ALA A 810 -7.18 -21.21 20.05
CA ALA A 810 -8.03 -22.31 20.50
C ALA A 810 -8.92 -22.91 19.40
N ARG A 811 -9.48 -22.08 18.56
CA ARG A 811 -10.35 -22.51 17.44
C ARG A 811 -9.56 -23.33 16.43
N SER A 812 -8.33 -22.94 16.13
CA SER A 812 -7.46 -23.66 15.23
C SER A 812 -7.11 -25.05 15.77
N TYR A 813 -6.79 -25.13 17.05
CA TYR A 813 -6.53 -26.41 17.71
C TYR A 813 -7.76 -27.32 17.76
N ALA A 814 -8.93 -26.75 17.99
CA ALA A 814 -10.18 -27.49 17.95
C ALA A 814 -10.45 -28.10 16.59
N ILE A 815 -10.19 -27.40 15.52
CA ILE A 815 -10.30 -27.92 14.14
C ILE A 815 -9.32 -29.07 13.94
N ASP A 816 -8.11 -28.94 14.41
CA ASP A 816 -7.09 -30.00 14.27
C ASP A 816 -7.43 -31.26 15.09
N MET A 817 -8.03 -31.11 16.27
CA MET A 817 -8.40 -32.22 17.14
C MET A 817 -9.75 -32.87 16.80
N LYS A 818 -10.55 -32.23 15.98
CA LYS A 818 -11.89 -32.69 15.60
C LYS A 818 -11.89 -34.14 15.12
N HIS A 819 -10.96 -34.48 14.23
CA HIS A 819 -10.90 -35.79 13.60
C HIS A 819 -10.54 -36.91 14.58
N SER A 820 -9.63 -36.66 15.49
CA SER A 820 -9.27 -37.63 16.52
C SER A 820 -10.41 -37.84 17.51
N TYR A 821 -11.10 -36.80 17.97
CA TYR A 821 -12.25 -36.95 18.85
C TYR A 821 -13.41 -37.70 18.18
N GLN A 822 -13.59 -37.58 16.89
CA GLN A 822 -14.59 -38.31 16.13
C GLN A 822 -14.36 -39.82 16.11
N MET A 823 -13.11 -40.25 16.28
CA MET A 823 -12.77 -41.66 16.36
C MET A 823 -13.18 -42.32 17.69
N GLY A 824 -13.31 -41.54 18.73
CA GLY A 824 -13.63 -42.02 20.09
C GLY A 824 -12.61 -43.01 20.60
N ASP A 825 -13.08 -44.16 21.12
CA ASP A 825 -12.21 -45.21 21.71
C ASP A 825 -11.28 -45.88 20.69
N LYS A 826 -11.55 -45.76 19.40
CA LYS A 826 -10.66 -46.30 18.36
C LYS A 826 -9.29 -45.66 18.33
N LEU A 827 -9.15 -44.48 18.92
CA LEU A 827 -7.86 -43.84 19.05
C LEU A 827 -6.80 -44.70 19.73
N HIS A 828 -7.21 -45.53 20.71
CA HIS A 828 -6.28 -46.43 21.40
C HIS A 828 -5.71 -47.51 20.47
N GLU A 829 -6.33 -47.79 19.35
CA GLU A 829 -5.82 -48.71 18.33
C GLU A 829 -4.71 -48.11 17.50
N TYR A 830 -4.64 -46.79 17.41
CA TYR A 830 -3.73 -46.07 16.51
C TYR A 830 -2.65 -45.27 17.24
N LEU A 831 -2.91 -44.81 18.44
CA LEU A 831 -1.97 -44.06 19.24
C LEU A 831 -1.16 -44.96 20.16
N THR A 832 0.12 -44.62 20.33
CA THR A 832 0.93 -45.24 21.37
C THR A 832 0.40 -44.81 22.74
N PRO A 833 0.72 -45.55 23.83
CA PRO A 833 0.25 -45.16 25.19
C PRO A 833 0.64 -43.72 25.56
N ASP A 834 1.83 -43.25 25.21
CA ASP A 834 2.31 -41.90 25.50
C ASP A 834 1.52 -40.86 24.71
N GLU A 835 1.25 -41.11 23.44
CA GLU A 835 0.45 -40.24 22.58
C GLU A 835 -0.99 -40.19 23.07
N ALA A 836 -1.56 -41.30 23.48
CA ALA A 836 -2.92 -41.37 24.02
C ALA A 836 -3.05 -40.58 25.33
N GLU A 837 -2.04 -40.66 26.21
CA GLU A 837 -2.02 -39.89 27.47
C GLU A 837 -2.00 -38.38 27.18
N GLN A 838 -1.22 -37.92 26.23
CA GLN A 838 -1.17 -36.49 25.87
C GLN A 838 -2.42 -36.02 25.16
N HIS A 839 -3.08 -36.87 24.42
CA HIS A 839 -4.31 -36.52 23.71
C HIS A 839 -5.47 -36.29 24.68
N PHE A 840 -5.64 -37.19 25.66
CA PHE A 840 -6.67 -37.11 26.66
C PHE A 840 -6.23 -36.31 27.89
#